data_a9d85fd39d75a29ca6f61159a229f16e
#
_entry.id   a9d85fd39d75a29ca6f61159a229f16e
#
_cell.length_a   1.000
_cell.length_b   1.000
_cell.length_c   1.000
_cell.angle_alpha   90.00
_cell.angle_beta   90.00
_cell.angle_gamma   90.00
#
_symmetry.space_group_name_H-M   'P 1'
#
loop_
_entity.id
_entity.type
_entity.pdbx_description
1 polymer ?
#
loop_
_entity_poly.entity_id
_entity_poly.type
_entity_poly.pdbx_seq_one_letter_code
_entity_poly.pdbx_strand_id
1 'polypeptide(L)'
;MATLGAAPSQASAAVDNAACRPDGLYQTPGVDVPYCSVYDTSGREKMGADHQRRIIGYFTGWRTGKNGDAPYLVSDIPWDKVTHLNYAFGHVGSDNKLSVGTDGPTNEATGISFPGVPGAELDPSLPYKGHFNLLTKFKKQYPNVKTMMSVGGWTETGGYFGDDGKRVNSGGFYSMTVNADGSVNQAGIDTFAASSVDFIRKYGFNGVDIDYEYPTSMKDAGNPLDWQLANAKRGSLAKGYAALMKTLRENLDKAGAADGKHYLLSVAAPSSGYLLRGMETFQVAKYLDYVNIMSYDLHGAWNKYVGPNASLFDDGKDGELAAANVYGTGQYGGIGYLNADWSYHYFRGSMPGGRINVGLPYYSRGFKNVQGGTNGLWGTASATTCPAGSGLTACGDGAVGIDNIWNDKDDAGKESPAGSNPMWHAKNLEKGILPDYLAKYGVSDTALQGTYTRNYSSALVAPWLWNDTKKVFLSTEDEQSVGAKADYIVNQGAGGAMIWELAGDYKWDAAANGGKGEYVPGSTLTSLMYDKFKSAAPYGAIRSTTALPQQTLPIDVSFTNFALGDSNYPINPKLHIVNNSTLTLPGGTEFQFDYGNSAPGNAKDQSGFGLQVIKQDNPGPGNVGGLKGTYNRVSVKLPGWQSLAPGASIDMDFVYYLPVSTPSNWTVNVGGTLYGIKGDLTRGAVDGGTPTPTPTPSQTATPTPTPTPTATGTQTPTPTPTSGACTAAPGWDAGTTYATPTKVSWKGHYYQNKWWTKGDDPAASGSWGVWSDLGTC
;
A
#
# COMPACT_ATOMS: atom_id res chain seq x y z
N MET A 1 7.37 8.14 72.46
CA MET A 1 7.97 8.22 71.12
C MET A 1 7.40 7.01 70.31
N ALA A 2 6.48 7.25 69.45
CA ALA A 2 5.92 6.20 68.56
C ALA A 2 6.61 6.33 67.24
N THR A 3 7.30 5.28 66.79
CA THR A 3 7.95 5.19 65.50
C THR A 3 6.89 4.86 64.44
N LEU A 4 6.61 5.80 63.59
CA LEU A 4 5.81 5.60 62.37
C LEU A 4 6.66 4.78 61.36
N GLY A 5 6.29 3.53 61.19
CA GLY A 5 6.82 2.69 60.14
C GLY A 5 6.32 3.16 58.77
N ALA A 6 7.25 3.55 57.87
CA ALA A 6 6.93 3.83 56.48
C ALA A 6 6.47 2.53 55.78
N ALA A 7 5.26 2.57 55.19
CA ALA A 7 4.77 1.49 54.35
C ALA A 7 5.66 1.37 53.09
N PRO A 8 5.99 0.15 52.61
CA PRO A 8 6.73 0.00 51.39
C PRO A 8 5.91 0.53 50.23
N SER A 9 6.48 1.42 49.42
CA SER A 9 5.90 1.83 48.13
C SER A 9 5.78 0.59 47.25
N GLN A 10 4.57 0.22 46.88
CA GLN A 10 4.36 -0.78 45.83
C GLN A 10 5.00 -0.23 44.57
N ALA A 11 6.06 -0.86 44.11
CA ALA A 11 6.57 -0.65 42.76
C ALA A 11 5.42 -1.01 41.78
N SER A 12 4.97 -0.05 40.99
CA SER A 12 4.03 -0.34 39.92
C SER A 12 4.67 -1.36 39.00
N ALA A 13 3.97 -2.45 38.72
CA ALA A 13 4.44 -3.43 37.73
C ALA A 13 4.78 -2.69 36.43
N ALA A 14 5.95 -2.97 35.84
CA ALA A 14 6.33 -2.39 34.57
C ALA A 14 5.27 -2.73 33.51
N VAL A 15 4.89 -1.76 32.72
CA VAL A 15 3.90 -1.95 31.65
C VAL A 15 4.49 -2.89 30.59
N ASP A 16 3.82 -4.00 30.31
CA ASP A 16 4.17 -4.88 29.19
C ASP A 16 3.75 -4.22 27.87
N ASN A 17 4.64 -3.45 27.28
CA ASN A 17 4.40 -2.76 26.02
C ASN A 17 4.16 -3.73 24.85
N ALA A 18 4.77 -4.92 24.84
CA ALA A 18 4.61 -5.92 23.80
C ALA A 18 3.17 -6.45 23.72
N ALA A 19 2.45 -6.48 24.84
CA ALA A 19 1.04 -6.88 24.88
C ALA A 19 0.12 -5.96 24.08
N CYS A 20 0.51 -4.71 23.84
CA CYS A 20 -0.27 -3.74 23.07
C CYS A 20 0.15 -3.65 21.58
N ARG A 21 1.23 -4.35 21.17
CA ARG A 21 1.71 -4.29 19.77
C ARG A 21 0.64 -4.79 18.80
N PRO A 22 0.27 -4.01 17.76
CA PRO A 22 -0.64 -4.48 16.71
C PRO A 22 -0.10 -5.72 15.99
N ASP A 23 -1.01 -6.60 15.52
CA ASP A 23 -0.64 -7.80 14.78
C ASP A 23 0.11 -7.44 13.48
N GLY A 24 1.26 -8.09 13.24
CA GLY A 24 2.12 -7.88 12.09
C GLY A 24 2.89 -6.56 12.09
N LEU A 25 2.87 -5.76 13.16
CA LEU A 25 3.69 -4.56 13.25
C LEU A 25 5.11 -4.91 13.68
N TYR A 26 6.09 -4.39 12.92
CA TYR A 26 7.52 -4.53 13.22
C TYR A 26 7.87 -3.83 14.54
N GLN A 27 8.77 -4.42 15.28
CA GLN A 27 9.39 -3.85 16.47
C GLN A 27 10.89 -3.75 16.23
N THR A 28 11.45 -2.59 16.49
CA THR A 28 12.91 -2.37 16.41
C THR A 28 13.63 -3.26 17.43
N PRO A 29 14.58 -4.11 17.00
CA PRO A 29 15.28 -5.00 17.89
C PRO A 29 15.97 -4.26 19.05
N GLY A 30 15.79 -4.74 20.28
CA GLY A 30 16.40 -4.17 21.48
C GLY A 30 15.77 -2.87 21.97
N VAL A 31 14.65 -2.43 21.40
CA VAL A 31 13.93 -1.23 21.82
C VAL A 31 12.61 -1.63 22.48
N ASP A 32 12.38 -1.15 23.70
CA ASP A 32 11.08 -1.26 24.37
C ASP A 32 10.16 -0.15 23.85
N VAL A 33 9.44 -0.45 22.77
CA VAL A 33 8.55 0.50 22.11
C VAL A 33 7.29 0.68 22.95
N PRO A 34 6.91 1.90 23.37
CA PRO A 34 5.77 2.11 24.26
C PRO A 34 4.43 2.03 23.54
N TYR A 35 4.12 0.87 22.94
CA TYR A 35 2.88 0.61 22.21
C TYR A 35 1.63 0.91 23.04
N CYS A 36 1.67 0.59 24.35
CA CYS A 36 0.53 0.81 25.23
C CYS A 36 0.17 2.29 25.45
N SER A 37 1.02 3.24 25.00
CA SER A 37 0.66 4.66 25.00
C SER A 37 -0.40 5.01 23.94
N VAL A 38 -0.46 4.22 22.86
CA VAL A 38 -1.38 4.44 21.72
C VAL A 38 -2.38 3.30 21.57
N TYR A 39 -1.98 2.07 21.81
CA TYR A 39 -2.80 0.88 21.61
C TYR A 39 -3.28 0.25 22.91
N ASP A 40 -4.42 -0.42 22.87
CA ASP A 40 -4.89 -1.28 23.97
C ASP A 40 -4.28 -2.69 23.90
N THR A 41 -4.60 -3.51 24.88
CA THR A 41 -4.11 -4.91 24.95
C THR A 41 -4.73 -5.82 23.86
N SER A 42 -5.63 -5.34 23.04
CA SER A 42 -6.11 -6.01 21.82
C SER A 42 -5.33 -5.58 20.58
N GLY A 43 -4.38 -4.64 20.69
CA GLY A 43 -3.68 -4.02 19.57
C GLY A 43 -4.54 -3.03 18.78
N ARG A 44 -5.62 -2.51 19.39
CA ARG A 44 -6.47 -1.47 18.82
C ARG A 44 -6.07 -0.10 19.33
N GLU A 45 -6.14 0.88 18.44
CA GLU A 45 -5.79 2.24 18.78
C GLU A 45 -6.81 2.88 19.73
N LYS A 46 -6.33 3.61 20.71
CA LYS A 46 -7.11 4.40 21.65
C LYS A 46 -7.47 5.75 21.00
N MET A 47 -8.72 5.91 20.60
CA MET A 47 -9.22 7.10 19.89
C MET A 47 -10.26 7.91 20.66
N GLY A 48 -10.57 7.49 21.90
CA GLY A 48 -11.71 8.00 22.66
C GLY A 48 -12.87 7.01 22.69
N ALA A 49 -13.79 7.19 23.63
CA ALA A 49 -14.89 6.23 23.86
C ALA A 49 -15.94 6.24 22.74
N ASP A 50 -16.01 7.33 22.00
CA ASP A 50 -17.00 7.61 20.95
C ASP A 50 -16.44 7.43 19.52
N HIS A 51 -15.22 6.91 19.38
CA HIS A 51 -14.58 6.66 18.09
C HIS A 51 -14.15 5.19 17.97
N GLN A 52 -14.96 4.38 17.24
CA GLN A 52 -14.65 2.97 16.97
C GLN A 52 -13.92 2.74 15.65
N ARG A 53 -13.79 3.79 14.83
CA ARG A 53 -13.07 3.83 13.54
C ARG A 53 -12.32 5.14 13.43
N ARG A 54 -11.20 5.12 12.66
CA ARG A 54 -10.51 6.35 12.31
C ARG A 54 -11.36 7.17 11.35
N ILE A 55 -11.37 8.47 11.56
CA ILE A 55 -11.73 9.49 10.58
C ILE A 55 -10.48 10.35 10.43
N ILE A 56 -9.74 10.11 9.37
CA ILE A 56 -8.48 10.78 9.07
C ILE A 56 -8.74 11.84 8.04
N GLY A 57 -8.57 13.12 8.38
CA GLY A 57 -8.73 14.22 7.44
C GLY A 57 -7.41 14.80 6.99
N TYR A 58 -7.20 14.95 5.68
CA TYR A 58 -6.14 15.81 5.19
C TYR A 58 -6.56 17.26 5.33
N PHE A 59 -5.72 18.02 6.02
CA PHE A 59 -5.83 19.47 6.15
C PHE A 59 -4.77 20.10 5.24
N THR A 60 -5.24 20.82 4.21
CA THR A 60 -4.40 21.44 3.21
C THR A 60 -4.03 22.87 3.61
N GLY A 61 -2.73 23.12 3.80
CA GLY A 61 -2.23 24.40 4.34
C GLY A 61 -2.52 25.62 3.47
N TRP A 62 -2.74 25.44 2.17
CA TRP A 62 -2.93 26.54 1.20
C TRP A 62 -4.35 27.12 1.15
N ARG A 63 -5.34 26.54 1.83
CA ARG A 63 -6.73 27.03 1.87
C ARG A 63 -6.90 28.20 2.85
N THR A 64 -6.08 29.24 2.73
CA THR A 64 -6.04 30.38 3.66
C THR A 64 -6.99 31.51 3.32
N GLY A 65 -7.63 31.47 2.17
CA GLY A 65 -8.42 32.59 1.64
C GLY A 65 -7.57 33.72 1.04
N LYS A 66 -6.27 33.52 0.85
CA LYS A 66 -5.29 34.54 0.39
C LYS A 66 -5.66 35.15 -0.95
N ASN A 67 -6.28 34.40 -1.86
CA ASN A 67 -6.70 34.86 -3.19
C ASN A 67 -8.19 35.21 -3.26
N GLY A 68 -8.87 35.30 -2.11
CA GLY A 68 -10.31 35.50 -2.02
C GLY A 68 -11.14 34.22 -2.15
N ASP A 69 -10.50 33.08 -2.31
CA ASP A 69 -11.13 31.76 -2.29
C ASP A 69 -11.78 31.49 -0.93
N ALA A 70 -12.72 30.54 -0.87
CA ALA A 70 -13.31 30.13 0.40
C ALA A 70 -12.22 29.56 1.33
N PRO A 71 -11.94 30.21 2.48
CA PRO A 71 -10.95 29.70 3.42
C PRO A 71 -11.46 28.44 4.11
N TYR A 72 -10.52 27.55 4.47
CA TYR A 72 -10.75 26.44 5.39
C TYR A 72 -9.58 26.41 6.38
N LEU A 73 -9.82 26.90 7.57
CA LEU A 73 -8.79 27.07 8.59
C LEU A 73 -8.83 25.94 9.62
N VAL A 74 -7.82 25.86 10.45
CA VAL A 74 -7.76 24.86 11.54
C VAL A 74 -8.97 24.96 12.48
N SER A 75 -9.55 26.17 12.64
CA SER A 75 -10.78 26.42 13.40
C SER A 75 -12.04 25.82 12.75
N ASP A 76 -12.03 25.55 11.43
CA ASP A 76 -13.19 25.02 10.71
C ASP A 76 -13.26 23.49 10.75
N ILE A 77 -12.18 22.83 11.19
CA ILE A 77 -12.11 21.39 11.34
C ILE A 77 -13.13 20.91 12.36
N PRO A 78 -13.94 19.86 12.07
CA PRO A 78 -14.84 19.26 13.04
C PRO A 78 -14.08 18.38 14.04
N TRP A 79 -13.34 19.02 14.95
CA TRP A 79 -12.42 18.38 15.90
C TRP A 79 -13.05 17.32 16.78
N ASP A 80 -14.33 17.42 17.06
CA ASP A 80 -15.11 16.44 17.83
C ASP A 80 -15.49 15.19 17.02
N LYS A 81 -15.20 15.17 15.72
CA LYS A 81 -15.59 14.08 14.81
C LYS A 81 -14.39 13.40 14.14
N VAL A 82 -13.26 14.08 14.03
CA VAL A 82 -12.04 13.50 13.46
C VAL A 82 -11.19 12.85 14.54
N THR A 83 -10.43 11.83 14.16
CA THR A 83 -9.47 11.15 15.05
C THR A 83 -8.03 11.50 14.72
N HIS A 84 -7.77 11.79 13.45
CA HIS A 84 -6.45 12.12 12.94
C HIS A 84 -6.55 13.25 11.94
N LEU A 85 -5.50 14.06 11.91
CA LEU A 85 -5.31 15.14 10.95
C LEU A 85 -3.95 14.99 10.31
N ASN A 86 -3.92 14.79 9.00
CA ASN A 86 -2.70 14.80 8.21
C ASN A 86 -2.51 16.21 7.66
N TYR A 87 -1.48 16.92 8.11
CA TYR A 87 -1.16 18.25 7.56
C TYR A 87 -0.46 18.11 6.21
N ALA A 88 -1.05 18.64 5.16
CA ALA A 88 -0.51 18.58 3.81
C ALA A 88 0.02 19.98 3.38
N PHE A 89 1.30 20.12 2.97
CA PHE A 89 2.34 19.09 3.00
C PHE A 89 3.64 19.66 3.54
N GLY A 90 4.51 18.77 4.05
CA GLY A 90 5.93 19.01 4.08
C GLY A 90 6.58 18.36 2.84
N HIS A 91 7.81 18.74 2.55
CA HIS A 91 8.59 18.20 1.43
C HIS A 91 9.97 17.73 1.87
N VAL A 92 10.63 16.98 1.00
CA VAL A 92 12.03 16.61 1.16
C VAL A 92 12.89 17.68 0.50
N GLY A 93 13.60 18.45 1.30
CA GLY A 93 14.52 19.50 0.80
C GLY A 93 15.73 18.93 0.05
N SER A 94 16.46 19.80 -0.63
CA SER A 94 17.71 19.44 -1.33
C SER A 94 18.81 18.93 -0.41
N ASP A 95 18.70 19.19 0.90
CA ASP A 95 19.56 18.69 1.97
C ASP A 95 19.07 17.35 2.57
N ASN A 96 18.07 16.72 1.94
CA ASN A 96 17.38 15.51 2.39
C ASN A 96 16.69 15.63 3.75
N LYS A 97 16.29 16.83 4.18
CA LYS A 97 15.53 17.01 5.42
C LYS A 97 14.07 17.30 5.15
N LEU A 98 13.24 16.98 6.14
CA LEU A 98 11.84 17.40 6.16
C LEU A 98 11.77 18.93 6.34
N SER A 99 11.04 19.59 5.45
CA SER A 99 10.85 21.03 5.43
C SER A 99 9.39 21.40 5.14
N VAL A 100 8.98 22.58 5.58
CA VAL A 100 7.72 23.25 5.21
C VAL A 100 8.00 24.65 4.65
N GLY A 101 9.18 24.83 4.03
CA GLY A 101 9.65 26.12 3.52
C GLY A 101 10.38 26.97 4.57
N THR A 102 10.74 28.18 4.20
CA THR A 102 11.49 29.12 5.06
C THR A 102 10.56 29.74 6.10
N ASP A 103 11.00 29.76 7.35
CA ASP A 103 10.28 30.47 8.42
C ASP A 103 10.13 31.96 8.09
N GLY A 104 8.91 32.45 8.13
CA GLY A 104 8.60 33.85 7.82
C GLY A 104 7.10 34.18 7.96
N PRO A 105 6.71 35.43 7.94
CA PRO A 105 5.32 35.84 8.21
C PRO A 105 4.31 35.37 7.14
N THR A 106 4.79 34.91 6.00
CA THR A 106 3.96 34.36 4.90
C THR A 106 3.94 32.81 4.89
N ASN A 107 4.79 32.16 5.71
CA ASN A 107 4.79 30.70 5.80
C ASN A 107 3.49 30.24 6.45
N GLU A 108 2.73 29.41 5.75
CA GLU A 108 1.41 28.96 6.18
C GLU A 108 1.47 28.05 7.40
N ALA A 109 2.51 27.21 7.49
CA ALA A 109 2.69 26.28 8.57
C ALA A 109 3.13 26.93 9.87
N THR A 110 4.10 27.88 9.82
CA THR A 110 4.83 28.37 11.00
C THR A 110 4.76 29.88 11.22
N GLY A 111 4.29 30.68 10.26
CA GLY A 111 4.43 32.14 10.28
C GLY A 111 3.15 32.96 10.18
N ILE A 112 2.18 32.54 9.38
CA ILE A 112 0.94 33.29 9.12
C ILE A 112 0.10 33.49 10.38
N SER A 113 -0.70 34.54 10.38
CA SER A 113 -1.72 34.81 11.40
C SER A 113 -3.05 35.17 10.75
N PHE A 114 -4.14 35.01 11.46
CA PHE A 114 -5.52 35.19 10.97
C PHE A 114 -6.23 36.24 11.81
N PRO A 115 -5.83 37.53 11.74
CA PRO A 115 -6.41 38.62 12.55
C PRO A 115 -7.88 38.79 12.25
N GLY A 116 -8.70 38.87 13.31
CA GLY A 116 -10.14 39.09 13.19
C GLY A 116 -10.97 37.89 12.78
N VAL A 117 -10.37 36.68 12.64
CA VAL A 117 -11.09 35.43 12.38
C VAL A 117 -11.38 34.75 13.71
N PRO A 118 -12.66 34.67 14.14
CA PRO A 118 -13.04 34.02 15.39
C PRO A 118 -12.61 32.53 15.41
N GLY A 119 -11.97 32.12 16.50
CA GLY A 119 -11.46 30.74 16.66
C GLY A 119 -10.03 30.52 16.11
N ALA A 120 -9.57 31.38 15.21
CA ALA A 120 -8.23 31.31 14.62
C ALA A 120 -7.19 32.21 15.35
N GLU A 121 -7.47 32.63 16.60
CA GLU A 121 -6.51 33.34 17.45
C GLU A 121 -5.38 32.41 17.84
N LEU A 122 -4.14 32.83 17.63
CA LEU A 122 -2.95 32.07 17.97
C LEU A 122 -2.76 31.96 19.50
N ASP A 123 -2.21 30.86 19.95
CA ASP A 123 -1.74 30.67 21.32
C ASP A 123 -0.40 31.41 21.50
N PRO A 124 -0.34 32.51 22.28
CA PRO A 124 0.87 33.32 22.43
C PRO A 124 1.97 32.62 23.24
N SER A 125 1.68 31.52 23.90
CA SER A 125 2.66 30.72 24.65
C SER A 125 3.57 29.87 23.77
N LEU A 126 3.21 29.67 22.49
CA LEU A 126 3.99 28.88 21.55
C LEU A 126 5.02 29.73 20.80
N PRO A 127 6.22 29.20 20.54
CA PRO A 127 7.31 29.94 19.90
C PRO A 127 7.16 30.07 18.37
N TYR A 128 6.09 29.53 17.78
CA TYR A 128 5.75 29.56 16.35
C TYR A 128 4.30 29.98 16.15
N LYS A 129 3.99 30.43 14.94
CA LYS A 129 2.67 30.88 14.49
C LYS A 129 2.07 29.87 13.51
N GLY A 130 1.25 30.33 12.59
CA GLY A 130 0.69 29.55 11.49
C GLY A 130 -0.25 28.44 11.93
N HIS A 131 -0.48 27.53 11.01
CA HIS A 131 -1.36 26.38 11.25
C HIS A 131 -0.85 25.49 12.39
N PHE A 132 0.48 25.34 12.56
CA PHE A 132 1.04 24.49 13.61
C PHE A 132 0.72 25.01 15.01
N ASN A 133 0.68 26.34 15.20
CA ASN A 133 0.23 26.93 16.43
C ASN A 133 -1.24 26.58 16.73
N LEU A 134 -2.11 26.73 15.72
CA LEU A 134 -3.53 26.42 15.86
C LEU A 134 -3.75 24.91 16.09
N LEU A 135 -3.07 24.04 15.36
CA LEU A 135 -3.15 22.59 15.58
C LEU A 135 -2.77 22.23 17.01
N THR A 136 -1.69 22.81 17.55
CA THR A 136 -1.26 22.57 18.94
C THR A 136 -2.28 23.13 19.94
N LYS A 137 -2.83 24.33 19.67
CA LYS A 137 -3.89 24.93 20.50
C LYS A 137 -5.13 24.03 20.57
N PHE A 138 -5.63 23.55 19.43
CA PHE A 138 -6.82 22.71 19.37
C PHE A 138 -6.58 21.31 19.95
N LYS A 139 -5.40 20.73 19.78
CA LYS A 139 -5.05 19.45 20.43
C LYS A 139 -5.11 19.50 21.96
N LYS A 140 -4.86 20.65 22.58
CA LYS A 140 -5.05 20.81 24.04
C LYS A 140 -6.53 20.69 24.43
N GLN A 141 -7.46 21.05 23.53
CA GLN A 141 -8.90 20.93 23.75
C GLN A 141 -9.44 19.53 23.36
N TYR A 142 -8.79 18.90 22.35
CA TYR A 142 -9.18 17.57 21.82
C TYR A 142 -7.98 16.60 21.91
N PRO A 143 -7.59 16.16 23.12
CA PRO A 143 -6.34 15.44 23.36
C PRO A 143 -6.28 14.05 22.73
N ASN A 144 -7.41 13.48 22.31
CA ASN A 144 -7.49 12.19 21.62
C ASN A 144 -7.17 12.31 20.12
N VAL A 145 -7.29 13.52 19.53
CA VAL A 145 -7.00 13.75 18.12
C VAL A 145 -5.49 13.78 17.90
N LYS A 146 -5.02 12.99 16.97
CA LYS A 146 -3.61 12.90 16.59
C LYS A 146 -3.34 13.72 15.34
N THR A 147 -2.21 14.43 15.32
CA THR A 147 -1.76 15.16 14.13
C THR A 147 -0.55 14.48 13.54
N MET A 148 -0.56 14.26 12.23
CA MET A 148 0.51 13.66 11.47
C MET A 148 1.08 14.71 10.51
N MET A 149 2.41 14.71 10.34
CA MET A 149 3.02 15.50 9.28
C MET A 149 3.05 14.67 8.00
N SER A 150 2.26 15.04 7.01
CA SER A 150 2.28 14.40 5.70
C SER A 150 3.35 15.03 4.81
N VAL A 151 4.13 14.18 4.14
CA VAL A 151 5.31 14.60 3.38
C VAL A 151 5.20 14.07 1.96
N GLY A 152 5.36 14.96 0.98
CA GLY A 152 5.33 14.66 -0.44
C GLY A 152 4.05 15.10 -1.13
N GLY A 153 3.27 14.15 -1.60
CA GLY A 153 2.09 14.39 -2.46
C GLY A 153 2.46 14.50 -3.92
N TRP A 154 1.44 14.66 -4.78
CA TRP A 154 1.55 14.64 -6.23
C TRP A 154 2.63 15.58 -6.79
N THR A 155 2.70 16.80 -6.27
CA THR A 155 3.60 17.84 -6.79
C THR A 155 4.98 17.86 -6.15
N GLU A 156 5.18 17.20 -5.01
CA GLU A 156 6.42 17.32 -4.22
C GLU A 156 7.14 15.97 -3.98
N THR A 157 6.77 14.95 -4.75
CA THR A 157 7.45 13.64 -4.69
C THR A 157 8.86 13.67 -5.29
N GLY A 158 9.06 14.26 -6.46
CA GLY A 158 10.35 14.28 -7.17
C GLY A 158 11.11 15.60 -7.08
N GLY A 159 10.63 16.52 -6.28
CA GLY A 159 11.18 17.83 -6.02
C GLY A 159 10.25 18.60 -5.10
N TYR A 160 10.35 19.92 -5.05
CA TYR A 160 9.45 20.75 -4.26
C TYR A 160 9.34 22.15 -4.89
N PHE A 161 8.36 22.95 -4.45
CA PHE A 161 8.27 24.35 -4.82
C PHE A 161 8.90 25.21 -3.73
N GLY A 162 9.86 26.07 -4.14
CA GLY A 162 10.48 27.05 -3.24
C GLY A 162 9.53 28.20 -2.88
N ASP A 163 9.92 29.05 -1.93
CA ASP A 163 9.15 30.20 -1.50
C ASP A 163 8.89 31.23 -2.64
N ASP A 164 9.64 31.14 -3.73
CA ASP A 164 9.46 31.93 -4.96
C ASP A 164 8.47 31.31 -5.96
N GLY A 165 7.86 30.18 -5.58
CA GLY A 165 6.92 29.43 -6.41
C GLY A 165 7.57 28.64 -7.56
N LYS A 166 8.91 28.54 -7.61
CA LYS A 166 9.61 27.78 -8.65
C LYS A 166 9.93 26.37 -8.20
N ARG A 167 9.89 25.45 -9.16
CA ARG A 167 10.25 24.06 -8.95
C ARG A 167 11.74 23.89 -8.65
N VAL A 168 12.07 23.21 -7.56
CA VAL A 168 13.41 22.77 -7.18
C VAL A 168 13.50 21.26 -7.38
N ASN A 169 14.30 20.81 -8.33
CA ASN A 169 14.41 19.40 -8.73
C ASN A 169 15.51 18.61 -7.97
N SER A 170 16.21 19.23 -7.03
CA SER A 170 17.32 18.60 -6.28
C SER A 170 16.90 17.96 -4.96
N GLY A 171 15.62 18.01 -4.62
CA GLY A 171 15.02 17.35 -3.45
C GLY A 171 14.10 16.21 -3.85
N GLY A 172 13.16 15.91 -2.99
CA GLY A 172 12.13 14.90 -3.20
C GLY A 172 12.58 13.47 -2.92
N PHE A 173 11.61 12.56 -2.89
CA PHE A 173 11.83 11.16 -2.51
C PHE A 173 12.71 10.39 -3.47
N TYR A 174 12.57 10.60 -4.80
CA TYR A 174 13.34 9.84 -5.79
C TYR A 174 14.85 10.01 -5.62
N SER A 175 15.31 11.22 -5.29
CA SER A 175 16.73 11.52 -5.09
C SER A 175 17.19 11.17 -3.69
N MET A 176 16.33 11.35 -2.69
CA MET A 176 16.64 11.03 -1.31
C MET A 176 16.75 9.51 -1.08
N THR A 177 15.99 8.67 -1.81
CA THR A 177 15.95 7.22 -1.57
C THR A 177 16.86 6.41 -2.49
N VAL A 178 17.19 6.92 -3.69
CA VAL A 178 17.98 6.19 -4.70
C VAL A 178 19.04 7.09 -5.32
N ASN A 179 20.29 6.63 -5.31
CA ASN A 179 21.43 7.30 -5.94
C ASN A 179 21.32 7.28 -7.49
N ALA A 180 22.18 8.03 -8.15
CA ALA A 180 22.22 8.07 -9.62
C ALA A 180 22.65 6.73 -10.26
N ASP A 181 23.42 5.91 -9.55
CA ASP A 181 23.85 4.57 -9.98
C ASP A 181 22.81 3.47 -9.71
N GLY A 182 21.63 3.84 -9.17
CA GLY A 182 20.55 2.90 -8.82
C GLY A 182 20.74 2.21 -7.48
N SER A 183 21.79 2.48 -6.71
CA SER A 183 21.91 1.98 -5.34
C SER A 183 20.98 2.74 -4.38
N VAL A 184 20.64 2.12 -3.25
CA VAL A 184 19.88 2.79 -2.18
C VAL A 184 20.74 3.90 -1.58
N ASN A 185 20.18 5.10 -1.46
CA ASN A 185 20.79 6.27 -0.83
C ASN A 185 20.55 6.25 0.68
N GLN A 186 21.22 5.34 1.40
CA GLN A 186 21.02 5.21 2.84
C GLN A 186 21.34 6.49 3.60
N ALA A 187 22.35 7.26 3.20
CA ALA A 187 22.72 8.52 3.85
C ALA A 187 21.62 9.59 3.73
N GLY A 188 20.97 9.69 2.57
CA GLY A 188 19.80 10.56 2.39
C GLY A 188 18.63 10.13 3.27
N ILE A 189 18.34 8.83 3.29
CA ILE A 189 17.30 8.23 4.13
C ILE A 189 17.55 8.49 5.62
N ASP A 190 18.78 8.29 6.10
CA ASP A 190 19.14 8.50 7.51
C ASP A 190 18.96 9.98 7.90
N THR A 191 19.36 10.90 7.01
CA THR A 191 19.20 12.35 7.21
C THR A 191 17.72 12.72 7.31
N PHE A 192 16.89 12.20 6.40
CA PHE A 192 15.45 12.45 6.40
C PHE A 192 14.78 11.90 7.66
N ALA A 193 15.10 10.66 8.04
CA ALA A 193 14.51 10.02 9.22
C ALA A 193 14.86 10.75 10.52
N ALA A 194 16.11 11.18 10.67
CA ALA A 194 16.54 11.97 11.83
C ALA A 194 15.83 13.33 11.89
N SER A 195 15.79 14.05 10.75
CA SER A 195 15.12 15.36 10.68
C SER A 195 13.61 15.26 10.91
N SER A 196 12.98 14.16 10.50
CA SER A 196 11.56 13.91 10.74
C SER A 196 11.26 13.75 12.24
N VAL A 197 12.10 13.05 12.97
CA VAL A 197 11.99 12.93 14.44
C VAL A 197 12.12 14.29 15.10
N ASP A 198 13.13 15.08 14.73
CA ASP A 198 13.33 16.42 15.30
C ASP A 198 12.14 17.34 14.98
N PHE A 199 11.59 17.25 13.76
CA PHE A 199 10.47 18.04 13.30
C PHE A 199 9.20 17.73 14.11
N ILE A 200 8.83 16.44 14.26
CA ILE A 200 7.61 16.08 14.98
C ILE A 200 7.71 16.40 16.48
N ARG A 201 8.91 16.33 17.07
CA ARG A 201 9.17 16.77 18.44
C ARG A 201 9.01 18.29 18.59
N LYS A 202 9.60 19.05 17.65
CA LYS A 202 9.56 20.53 17.67
C LYS A 202 8.14 21.07 17.63
N TYR A 203 7.29 20.48 16.77
CA TYR A 203 5.94 21.00 16.50
C TYR A 203 4.83 20.17 17.16
N GLY A 204 5.17 19.14 17.91
CA GLY A 204 4.21 18.35 18.69
C GLY A 204 3.33 17.41 17.85
N PHE A 205 3.79 16.95 16.69
CA PHE A 205 3.09 15.94 15.91
C PHE A 205 3.17 14.55 16.55
N ASN A 206 2.20 13.69 16.23
CA ASN A 206 2.13 12.33 16.74
C ASN A 206 2.84 11.31 15.85
N GLY A 207 3.30 11.73 14.67
CA GLY A 207 3.98 10.87 13.71
C GLY A 207 4.14 11.50 12.35
N VAL A 208 4.52 10.66 11.39
CA VAL A 208 4.77 11.04 9.98
C VAL A 208 3.89 10.20 9.07
N ASP A 209 3.30 10.84 8.10
CA ASP A 209 2.59 10.22 6.97
C ASP A 209 3.43 10.42 5.71
N ILE A 210 3.65 9.37 4.91
CA ILE A 210 4.48 9.44 3.71
C ILE A 210 3.58 9.32 2.48
N ASP A 211 3.52 10.39 1.72
CA ASP A 211 2.78 10.49 0.46
C ASP A 211 3.75 10.49 -0.72
N TYR A 212 4.31 9.30 -1.00
CA TYR A 212 5.30 9.08 -2.06
C TYR A 212 4.62 8.56 -3.32
N GLU A 213 4.44 9.42 -4.33
CA GLU A 213 3.68 9.14 -5.54
C GLU A 213 4.56 9.07 -6.80
N TYR A 214 5.21 7.90 -7.20
CA TYR A 214 5.05 6.59 -6.53
C TYR A 214 6.38 5.83 -6.51
N PRO A 215 6.69 5.04 -5.49
CA PRO A 215 7.89 4.19 -5.46
C PRO A 215 7.65 2.90 -6.27
N THR A 216 7.27 3.03 -7.54
CA THR A 216 6.88 1.94 -8.43
C THR A 216 7.88 1.75 -9.58
N SER A 217 8.00 0.53 -10.08
CA SER A 217 8.77 0.23 -11.28
C SER A 217 7.97 0.37 -12.59
N MET A 218 6.69 0.80 -12.50
CA MET A 218 5.91 1.16 -13.68
C MET A 218 6.53 2.38 -14.37
N LYS A 219 6.51 2.34 -15.71
CA LYS A 219 7.01 3.45 -16.52
C LYS A 219 5.99 4.59 -16.55
N ASP A 220 6.49 5.83 -16.59
CA ASP A 220 5.68 7.06 -16.68
C ASP A 220 4.59 7.12 -15.59
N ALA A 221 4.95 6.72 -14.36
CA ALA A 221 4.08 6.77 -13.20
C ALA A 221 4.37 8.02 -12.35
N GLY A 222 3.34 8.52 -11.65
CA GLY A 222 3.41 9.74 -10.86
C GLY A 222 3.35 11.00 -11.70
N ASN A 223 3.74 12.13 -11.11
CA ASN A 223 3.69 13.44 -11.76
C ASN A 223 4.57 13.49 -13.02
N PRO A 224 4.06 13.94 -14.17
CA PRO A 224 4.83 14.04 -15.41
C PRO A 224 6.12 14.87 -15.29
N LEU A 225 6.16 15.87 -14.43
CA LEU A 225 7.37 16.67 -14.15
C LEU A 225 8.53 15.81 -13.62
N ASP A 226 8.21 14.67 -13.01
CA ASP A 226 9.18 13.77 -12.37
C ASP A 226 9.55 12.55 -13.24
N TRP A 227 8.87 12.30 -14.36
CA TRP A 227 9.02 11.07 -15.15
C TRP A 227 10.46 10.79 -15.59
N GLN A 228 11.21 11.82 -15.97
CA GLN A 228 12.61 11.64 -16.35
C GLN A 228 13.43 11.04 -15.19
N LEU A 229 13.24 11.57 -13.99
CA LEU A 229 13.94 11.13 -12.78
C LEU A 229 13.43 9.77 -12.29
N ALA A 230 12.10 9.61 -12.22
CA ALA A 230 11.45 8.37 -11.78
C ALA A 230 11.80 7.19 -12.69
N ASN A 231 11.69 7.35 -14.02
CA ASN A 231 12.02 6.31 -14.99
C ASN A 231 13.48 5.87 -14.93
N ALA A 232 14.42 6.81 -14.72
CA ALA A 232 15.84 6.50 -14.59
C ALA A 232 16.14 5.61 -13.37
N LYS A 233 15.32 5.69 -12.31
CA LYS A 233 15.52 5.01 -11.02
C LYS A 233 14.53 3.87 -10.77
N ARG A 234 13.55 3.64 -11.65
CA ARG A 234 12.37 2.78 -11.39
C ARG A 234 12.72 1.35 -10.94
N GLY A 235 13.85 0.79 -11.38
CA GLY A 235 14.29 -0.55 -10.95
C GLY A 235 14.74 -0.66 -9.48
N SER A 236 14.89 0.48 -8.79
CA SER A 236 15.35 0.54 -7.40
C SER A 236 14.41 1.27 -6.46
N LEU A 237 13.33 1.89 -6.98
CA LEU A 237 12.43 2.71 -6.16
C LEU A 237 11.77 1.91 -5.04
N ALA A 238 11.28 0.70 -5.30
CA ALA A 238 10.67 -0.15 -4.27
C ALA A 238 11.68 -0.53 -3.16
N LYS A 239 12.95 -0.78 -3.53
CA LYS A 239 14.03 -1.07 -2.55
C LYS A 239 14.36 0.16 -1.71
N GLY A 240 14.48 1.34 -2.35
CA GLY A 240 14.68 2.61 -1.64
C GLY A 240 13.54 2.92 -0.68
N TYR A 241 12.31 2.67 -1.13
CA TYR A 241 11.11 2.83 -0.30
C TYR A 241 11.10 1.88 0.91
N ALA A 242 11.48 0.62 0.72
CA ALA A 242 11.59 -0.34 1.82
C ALA A 242 12.65 0.09 2.86
N ALA A 243 13.80 0.59 2.40
CA ALA A 243 14.84 1.13 3.28
C ALA A 243 14.34 2.37 4.03
N LEU A 244 13.65 3.29 3.36
CA LEU A 244 13.05 4.49 3.97
C LEU A 244 12.08 4.11 5.09
N MET A 245 11.10 3.23 4.82
CA MET A 245 10.09 2.85 5.81
C MET A 245 10.71 2.14 7.02
N LYS A 246 11.68 1.26 6.78
CA LYS A 246 12.42 0.61 7.86
C LYS A 246 13.16 1.63 8.74
N THR A 247 13.93 2.52 8.12
CA THR A 247 14.74 3.50 8.84
C THR A 247 13.87 4.49 9.61
N LEU A 248 12.75 4.97 9.01
CA LEU A 248 11.79 5.81 9.72
C LEU A 248 11.21 5.10 10.94
N ARG A 249 10.74 3.84 10.78
CA ARG A 249 10.19 3.08 11.91
C ARG A 249 11.21 2.92 13.04
N GLU A 250 12.46 2.56 12.71
CA GLU A 250 13.51 2.39 13.71
C GLU A 250 13.86 3.69 14.44
N ASN A 251 13.89 4.84 13.74
CA ASN A 251 14.13 6.13 14.36
C ASN A 251 12.94 6.57 15.23
N LEU A 252 11.70 6.37 14.75
CA LEU A 252 10.49 6.69 15.51
C LEU A 252 10.35 5.80 16.76
N ASP A 253 10.71 4.52 16.69
CA ASP A 253 10.70 3.60 17.84
C ASP A 253 11.72 4.04 18.91
N LYS A 254 12.96 4.34 18.50
CA LYS A 254 14.01 4.83 19.43
C LYS A 254 13.62 6.15 20.07
N ALA A 255 13.07 7.08 19.27
CA ALA A 255 12.57 8.36 19.77
C ALA A 255 11.41 8.16 20.73
N GLY A 256 10.47 7.28 20.39
CA GLY A 256 9.31 6.97 21.20
C GLY A 256 9.68 6.34 22.54
N ALA A 257 10.64 5.42 22.55
CA ALA A 257 11.16 4.82 23.78
C ALA A 257 11.78 5.88 24.72
N ALA A 258 12.49 6.86 24.15
CA ALA A 258 13.06 7.98 24.93
C ALA A 258 11.98 8.93 25.46
N ASP A 259 10.91 9.16 24.70
CA ASP A 259 9.84 10.11 25.01
C ASP A 259 8.65 9.47 25.77
N GLY A 260 8.68 8.16 25.99
CA GLY A 260 7.61 7.41 26.67
C GLY A 260 6.31 7.34 25.88
N LYS A 261 6.34 7.47 24.55
CA LYS A 261 5.16 7.42 23.66
C LYS A 261 5.48 6.75 22.34
N HIS A 262 4.52 6.06 21.76
CA HIS A 262 4.65 5.50 20.41
C HIS A 262 4.35 6.58 19.36
N TYR A 263 5.26 6.77 18.40
CA TYR A 263 5.07 7.63 17.25
C TYR A 263 4.52 6.82 16.07
N LEU A 264 3.49 7.34 15.43
CA LEU A 264 2.82 6.71 14.31
C LEU A 264 3.61 6.88 13.01
N LEU A 265 3.55 5.88 12.15
CA LEU A 265 4.03 5.92 10.78
C LEU A 265 2.94 5.39 9.86
N SER A 266 2.47 6.23 8.93
CA SER A 266 1.48 5.88 7.92
C SER A 266 1.96 6.24 6.52
N VAL A 267 1.24 5.77 5.52
CA VAL A 267 1.46 6.12 4.12
C VAL A 267 0.13 6.37 3.43
N ALA A 268 0.12 7.27 2.43
CA ALA A 268 -0.88 7.30 1.39
C ALA A 268 -0.44 6.33 0.28
N ALA A 269 -1.24 5.28 0.05
CA ALA A 269 -0.90 4.22 -0.88
C ALA A 269 -1.81 4.24 -2.11
N PRO A 270 -1.30 3.94 -3.33
CA PRO A 270 -2.14 3.87 -4.51
C PRO A 270 -3.18 2.75 -4.41
N SER A 271 -4.31 2.94 -5.07
CA SER A 271 -5.41 1.98 -5.14
C SER A 271 -5.39 1.15 -6.43
N SER A 272 -4.73 1.62 -7.48
CA SER A 272 -4.72 0.96 -8.79
C SER A 272 -3.80 -0.26 -8.83
N GLY A 273 -4.31 -1.39 -9.31
CA GLY A 273 -3.52 -2.58 -9.58
C GLY A 273 -2.41 -2.36 -10.62
N TYR A 274 -2.57 -1.36 -11.50
CA TYR A 274 -1.51 -0.95 -12.41
C TYR A 274 -0.26 -0.46 -11.66
N LEU A 275 -0.41 0.48 -10.74
CA LEU A 275 0.71 1.03 -9.95
C LEU A 275 1.28 -0.01 -8.97
N LEU A 276 0.39 -0.74 -8.29
CA LEU A 276 0.78 -1.75 -7.30
C LEU A 276 1.54 -2.93 -7.90
N ARG A 277 1.37 -3.22 -9.20
CA ARG A 277 2.18 -4.22 -9.90
C ARG A 277 3.69 -3.91 -9.85
N GLY A 278 4.06 -2.66 -9.94
CA GLY A 278 5.44 -2.19 -9.87
C GLY A 278 5.96 -1.96 -8.46
N MET A 279 5.10 -2.03 -7.44
CA MET A 279 5.48 -1.89 -6.03
C MET A 279 5.77 -3.23 -5.35
N GLU A 280 6.05 -4.25 -6.15
CA GLU A 280 6.38 -5.61 -5.71
C GLU A 280 5.24 -6.24 -4.90
N THR A 281 5.51 -6.85 -3.74
CA THR A 281 4.51 -7.36 -2.80
C THR A 281 4.25 -6.38 -1.65
N PHE A 282 4.46 -5.08 -1.84
CA PHE A 282 4.31 -4.03 -0.82
C PHE A 282 4.93 -4.42 0.53
N GLN A 283 6.21 -4.81 0.51
CA GLN A 283 6.92 -5.38 1.66
C GLN A 283 7.11 -4.41 2.83
N VAL A 284 6.67 -3.16 2.69
CA VAL A 284 6.74 -2.12 3.73
C VAL A 284 5.59 -2.18 4.74
N ALA A 285 4.52 -2.92 4.46
CA ALA A 285 3.31 -2.99 5.31
C ALA A 285 3.61 -3.26 6.79
N LYS A 286 4.65 -4.05 7.07
CA LYS A 286 5.07 -4.38 8.44
C LYS A 286 5.62 -3.20 9.25
N TYR A 287 6.08 -2.13 8.61
CA TYR A 287 6.63 -0.95 9.29
C TYR A 287 5.58 0.11 9.62
N LEU A 288 4.38 0.00 9.05
CA LEU A 288 3.32 1.00 9.13
C LEU A 288 2.37 0.71 10.29
N ASP A 289 1.97 1.73 11.02
CA ASP A 289 0.85 1.62 11.96
C ASP A 289 -0.46 1.35 11.20
N TYR A 290 -0.68 2.05 10.09
CA TYR A 290 -1.80 1.83 9.18
C TYR A 290 -1.48 2.36 7.77
N VAL A 291 -2.24 1.92 6.80
CA VAL A 291 -2.23 2.42 5.43
C VAL A 291 -3.48 3.24 5.16
N ASN A 292 -3.33 4.37 4.48
CA ASN A 292 -4.39 5.19 3.91
C ASN A 292 -4.45 4.90 2.40
N ILE A 293 -5.47 4.20 1.95
CA ILE A 293 -5.61 3.87 0.53
C ILE A 293 -6.18 5.09 -0.19
N MET A 294 -5.50 5.61 -1.19
CA MET A 294 -6.02 6.63 -2.10
C MET A 294 -7.00 5.98 -3.09
N SER A 295 -8.13 5.48 -2.58
CA SER A 295 -9.19 4.82 -3.35
C SER A 295 -10.09 5.82 -4.08
N TYR A 296 -9.45 6.76 -4.73
CA TYR A 296 -9.99 7.80 -5.59
C TYR A 296 -9.01 8.06 -6.75
N ASP A 297 -9.32 9.00 -7.61
CA ASP A 297 -8.63 9.22 -8.89
C ASP A 297 -8.55 7.93 -9.73
N LEU A 298 -9.60 7.10 -9.64
CA LEU A 298 -9.67 5.86 -10.40
C LEU A 298 -9.99 6.12 -11.87
N HIS A 299 -10.76 7.20 -12.17
CA HIS A 299 -11.01 7.73 -13.51
C HIS A 299 -10.91 9.25 -13.51
N GLY A 300 -10.37 9.79 -14.59
CA GLY A 300 -10.20 11.22 -14.81
C GLY A 300 -9.74 11.54 -16.24
N ALA A 301 -9.48 12.80 -16.50
CA ALA A 301 -9.15 13.29 -17.84
C ALA A 301 -7.78 12.82 -18.38
N TRP A 302 -7.04 12.00 -17.67
CA TRP A 302 -5.83 11.34 -18.18
C TRP A 302 -6.11 10.18 -19.14
N ASN A 303 -7.35 9.69 -19.20
CA ASN A 303 -7.78 8.76 -20.25
C ASN A 303 -9.17 9.13 -20.78
N LYS A 304 -9.55 8.52 -21.92
CA LYS A 304 -10.81 8.84 -22.63
C LYS A 304 -12.05 8.12 -22.08
N TYR A 305 -11.89 7.15 -21.21
CA TYR A 305 -13.01 6.37 -20.69
C TYR A 305 -13.61 7.08 -19.48
N VAL A 306 -14.92 7.37 -19.58
CA VAL A 306 -15.66 8.08 -18.52
C VAL A 306 -16.08 7.09 -17.46
N GLY A 307 -15.65 7.33 -16.24
CA GLY A 307 -15.94 6.47 -15.10
C GLY A 307 -15.94 7.22 -13.76
N PRO A 308 -16.29 6.53 -12.67
CA PRO A 308 -16.34 7.15 -11.35
C PRO A 308 -14.95 7.47 -10.79
N ASN A 309 -14.82 8.59 -10.11
CA ASN A 309 -13.63 8.97 -9.36
C ASN A 309 -13.26 7.91 -8.29
N ALA A 310 -14.26 7.36 -7.59
CA ALA A 310 -14.05 6.52 -6.42
C ALA A 310 -15.16 5.46 -6.27
N SER A 311 -15.27 4.52 -7.22
CA SER A 311 -16.18 3.39 -7.09
C SER A 311 -15.80 2.50 -5.92
N LEU A 312 -16.81 2.03 -5.15
CA LEU A 312 -16.58 1.03 -4.10
C LEU A 312 -16.35 -0.35 -4.72
N PHE A 313 -17.14 -0.74 -5.72
CA PHE A 313 -17.10 -2.04 -6.38
C PHE A 313 -16.89 -1.90 -7.89
N ASP A 314 -16.59 -3.02 -8.52
CA ASP A 314 -16.59 -3.17 -9.98
C ASP A 314 -17.98 -3.66 -10.47
N ASP A 315 -18.38 -3.25 -11.68
CA ASP A 315 -19.58 -3.77 -12.34
C ASP A 315 -19.28 -4.58 -13.62
N GLY A 316 -17.99 -4.83 -13.89
CA GLY A 316 -17.52 -5.56 -15.07
C GLY A 316 -17.63 -4.80 -16.40
N LYS A 317 -17.87 -3.47 -16.37
CA LYS A 317 -18.11 -2.64 -17.56
C LYS A 317 -17.10 -1.50 -17.72
N ASP A 318 -16.10 -1.44 -16.86
CA ASP A 318 -15.07 -0.41 -16.94
C ASP A 318 -14.38 -0.44 -18.29
N GLY A 319 -14.51 0.67 -19.04
CA GLY A 319 -13.98 0.78 -20.39
C GLY A 319 -12.44 0.78 -20.45
N GLU A 320 -11.77 1.27 -19.41
CA GLU A 320 -10.31 1.26 -19.29
C GLU A 320 -9.79 -0.16 -19.07
N LEU A 321 -10.39 -0.89 -18.15
CA LEU A 321 -10.03 -2.28 -17.87
C LEU A 321 -10.37 -3.21 -19.05
N ALA A 322 -11.49 -2.95 -19.73
CA ALA A 322 -11.86 -3.67 -20.93
C ALA A 322 -10.88 -3.43 -22.10
N ALA A 323 -10.46 -2.18 -22.31
CA ALA A 323 -9.47 -1.83 -23.33
C ALA A 323 -8.08 -2.44 -23.05
N ALA A 324 -7.70 -2.56 -21.76
CA ALA A 324 -6.51 -3.26 -21.33
C ALA A 324 -6.66 -4.79 -21.29
N ASN A 325 -7.80 -5.31 -21.76
CA ASN A 325 -8.15 -6.75 -21.77
C ASN A 325 -8.07 -7.42 -20.38
N VAL A 326 -8.33 -6.68 -19.31
CA VAL A 326 -8.30 -7.22 -17.95
C VAL A 326 -9.39 -8.26 -17.76
N TYR A 327 -10.62 -7.97 -18.15
CA TYR A 327 -11.74 -8.91 -18.05
C TYR A 327 -11.61 -10.12 -18.99
N GLY A 328 -10.97 -9.96 -20.15
CA GLY A 328 -10.78 -11.03 -21.13
C GLY A 328 -9.57 -11.92 -20.86
N THR A 329 -8.66 -11.52 -19.98
CA THR A 329 -7.49 -12.31 -19.61
C THR A 329 -7.87 -13.37 -18.58
N GLY A 330 -7.96 -14.65 -18.98
CA GLY A 330 -8.43 -15.75 -18.13
C GLY A 330 -7.65 -15.90 -16.83
N GLN A 331 -6.33 -15.61 -16.84
CA GLN A 331 -5.47 -15.65 -15.67
C GLN A 331 -5.84 -14.61 -14.61
N TYR A 332 -6.52 -13.52 -14.96
CA TYR A 332 -7.01 -12.52 -14.02
C TYR A 332 -8.36 -12.89 -13.38
N GLY A 333 -9.00 -13.98 -13.84
CA GLY A 333 -10.26 -14.44 -13.27
C GLY A 333 -11.43 -13.45 -13.43
N GLY A 334 -11.33 -12.48 -14.34
CA GLY A 334 -12.33 -11.42 -14.52
C GLY A 334 -12.33 -10.35 -13.42
N ILE A 335 -11.28 -10.27 -12.61
CA ILE A 335 -11.17 -9.32 -11.49
C ILE A 335 -10.76 -7.94 -12.01
N GLY A 336 -11.63 -6.95 -11.86
CA GLY A 336 -11.32 -5.54 -12.09
C GLY A 336 -10.69 -4.87 -10.88
N TYR A 337 -9.64 -4.08 -11.08
CA TYR A 337 -8.80 -3.53 -10.01
C TYR A 337 -8.88 -2.00 -9.85
N LEU A 338 -9.87 -1.34 -10.45
CA LEU A 338 -10.10 0.11 -10.28
C LEU A 338 -11.31 0.36 -9.36
N ASN A 339 -11.23 -0.13 -8.12
CA ASN A 339 -12.27 0.08 -7.11
C ASN A 339 -11.70 -0.09 -5.69
N ALA A 340 -12.38 0.49 -4.70
CA ALA A 340 -11.91 0.51 -3.31
C ALA A 340 -11.92 -0.88 -2.66
N ASP A 341 -12.89 -1.74 -3.00
CA ASP A 341 -12.98 -3.11 -2.47
C ASP A 341 -11.77 -3.95 -2.88
N TRP A 342 -11.35 -3.87 -4.15
CA TRP A 342 -10.17 -4.57 -4.62
C TRP A 342 -8.90 -4.13 -3.86
N SER A 343 -8.69 -2.82 -3.71
CA SER A 343 -7.51 -2.31 -3.02
C SER A 343 -7.53 -2.61 -1.52
N TYR A 344 -8.71 -2.59 -0.88
CA TYR A 344 -8.84 -3.08 0.50
C TYR A 344 -8.37 -4.54 0.63
N HIS A 345 -8.82 -5.43 -0.25
CA HIS A 345 -8.43 -6.84 -0.25
C HIS A 345 -6.96 -7.06 -0.59
N TYR A 346 -6.36 -6.18 -1.41
CA TYR A 346 -4.92 -6.18 -1.65
C TYR A 346 -4.14 -6.00 -0.33
N PHE A 347 -4.40 -4.92 0.42
CA PHE A 347 -3.70 -4.66 1.68
C PHE A 347 -4.09 -5.65 2.78
N ARG A 348 -5.30 -6.18 2.74
CA ARG A 348 -5.78 -7.19 3.68
C ARG A 348 -4.96 -8.48 3.60
N GLY A 349 -4.30 -8.74 2.49
CA GLY A 349 -3.35 -9.83 2.31
C GLY A 349 -2.16 -9.82 3.28
N SER A 350 -1.76 -8.65 3.77
CA SER A 350 -0.59 -8.48 4.66
C SER A 350 -0.92 -7.88 6.02
N MET A 351 -2.10 -7.26 6.19
CA MET A 351 -2.44 -6.46 7.38
C MET A 351 -3.81 -6.87 7.94
N PRO A 352 -4.04 -6.73 9.27
CA PRO A 352 -5.39 -6.78 9.82
C PRO A 352 -6.24 -5.63 9.25
N GLY A 353 -7.54 -5.86 9.10
CA GLY A 353 -8.47 -4.84 8.59
C GLY A 353 -8.36 -3.51 9.33
N GLY A 354 -8.16 -3.56 10.64
CA GLY A 354 -8.01 -2.36 11.49
C GLY A 354 -6.78 -1.48 11.21
N ARG A 355 -5.81 -1.96 10.39
CA ARG A 355 -4.66 -1.16 9.95
C ARG A 355 -4.83 -0.62 8.52
N ILE A 356 -6.05 -0.70 7.96
CA ILE A 356 -6.38 -0.26 6.59
C ILE A 356 -7.48 0.78 6.66
N ASN A 357 -7.28 1.96 6.08
CA ASN A 357 -8.27 3.02 5.97
C ASN A 357 -8.62 3.24 4.49
N VAL A 358 -9.92 3.34 4.19
CA VAL A 358 -10.44 3.54 2.84
C VAL A 358 -10.49 5.02 2.52
N GLY A 359 -9.95 5.43 1.38
CA GLY A 359 -9.95 6.80 0.91
C GLY A 359 -11.31 7.26 0.36
N LEU A 360 -11.67 8.48 0.67
CA LEU A 360 -12.90 9.15 0.24
C LEU A 360 -12.54 10.53 -0.32
N PRO A 361 -12.88 10.82 -1.60
CA PRO A 361 -12.63 12.14 -2.15
C PRO A 361 -13.77 13.09 -1.79
N TYR A 362 -13.45 14.25 -1.23
CA TYR A 362 -14.42 15.36 -1.12
C TYR A 362 -14.29 16.34 -2.29
N TYR A 363 -13.97 15.79 -3.45
CA TYR A 363 -13.84 16.52 -4.72
C TYR A 363 -14.31 15.65 -5.88
N SER A 364 -14.74 16.30 -6.96
CA SER A 364 -15.14 15.62 -8.21
C SER A 364 -13.97 15.41 -9.17
N ARG A 365 -14.14 14.47 -10.08
CA ARG A 365 -13.45 14.39 -11.37
C ARG A 365 -14.48 14.43 -12.47
N GLY A 366 -14.17 15.04 -13.62
CA GLY A 366 -15.18 15.19 -14.64
C GLY A 366 -14.67 15.35 -16.06
N PHE A 367 -15.59 15.09 -16.97
CA PHE A 367 -15.39 15.13 -18.41
C PHE A 367 -16.43 16.01 -19.08
N LYS A 368 -16.07 16.63 -20.20
CA LYS A 368 -16.98 17.31 -21.13
C LYS A 368 -16.99 16.61 -22.48
N ASN A 369 -17.94 17.00 -23.35
CA ASN A 369 -18.12 16.43 -24.68
C ASN A 369 -18.28 14.90 -24.65
N VAL A 370 -18.87 14.38 -23.59
CA VAL A 370 -19.06 12.94 -23.38
C VAL A 370 -19.98 12.35 -24.44
N GLN A 371 -19.56 11.23 -25.03
CA GLN A 371 -20.29 10.48 -26.03
C GLN A 371 -20.69 9.11 -25.46
N GLY A 372 -21.95 8.75 -25.63
CA GLY A 372 -22.47 7.45 -25.20
C GLY A 372 -22.56 7.26 -23.69
N GLY A 373 -22.60 6.00 -23.28
CA GLY A 373 -22.81 5.62 -21.90
C GLY A 373 -24.24 5.85 -21.41
N THR A 374 -24.50 5.56 -20.13
CA THR A 374 -25.78 5.84 -19.46
C THR A 374 -25.65 7.13 -18.67
N ASN A 375 -26.26 8.22 -19.17
CA ASN A 375 -26.03 9.57 -18.62
C ASN A 375 -24.52 9.84 -18.43
N GLY A 376 -23.74 9.53 -19.47
CA GLY A 376 -22.30 9.67 -19.51
C GLY A 376 -21.49 8.54 -18.87
N LEU A 377 -22.01 7.80 -17.91
CA LEU A 377 -21.29 6.71 -17.25
C LEU A 377 -20.95 5.61 -18.25
N TRP A 378 -19.69 5.20 -18.29
CA TRP A 378 -19.08 4.26 -19.25
C TRP A 378 -19.13 4.74 -20.72
N GLY A 379 -19.29 6.06 -20.92
CA GLY A 379 -19.08 6.70 -22.20
C GLY A 379 -17.61 6.98 -22.49
N THR A 380 -17.36 7.80 -23.50
CA THR A 380 -16.02 8.27 -23.85
C THR A 380 -15.99 9.77 -24.04
N ALA A 381 -14.87 10.40 -23.66
CA ALA A 381 -14.58 11.79 -23.94
C ALA A 381 -13.11 11.91 -24.35
N SER A 382 -12.84 12.27 -25.61
CA SER A 382 -11.46 12.36 -26.11
C SER A 382 -11.13 13.80 -26.41
N ALA A 383 -10.06 14.33 -25.82
CA ALA A 383 -9.52 15.62 -26.17
C ALA A 383 -8.84 15.58 -27.55
N THR A 384 -8.88 16.68 -28.27
CA THR A 384 -8.13 16.84 -29.55
C THR A 384 -6.63 16.99 -29.30
N THR A 385 -6.26 17.60 -28.17
CA THR A 385 -4.88 17.74 -27.69
C THR A 385 -4.87 17.59 -26.18
N CYS A 386 -3.87 16.91 -25.65
CA CYS A 386 -3.71 16.79 -24.20
C CYS A 386 -3.11 18.08 -23.61
N PRO A 387 -3.39 18.36 -22.34
CA PRO A 387 -2.83 19.54 -21.66
C PRO A 387 -1.30 19.57 -21.72
N ALA A 388 -0.73 20.76 -21.90
CA ALA A 388 0.71 20.95 -21.87
C ALA A 388 1.27 20.51 -20.50
N GLY A 389 2.42 19.84 -20.51
CA GLY A 389 3.03 19.30 -19.29
C GLY A 389 2.39 18.03 -18.74
N SER A 390 1.28 17.52 -19.32
CA SER A 390 0.63 16.26 -18.89
C SER A 390 1.43 15.00 -19.25
N GLY A 391 2.39 15.10 -20.16
CA GLY A 391 3.13 13.96 -20.69
C GLY A 391 2.33 12.98 -21.54
N LEU A 392 1.01 13.21 -21.73
CA LEU A 392 0.10 12.30 -22.42
C LEU A 392 0.06 12.58 -23.91
N THR A 393 -0.01 11.52 -24.71
CA THR A 393 -0.21 11.57 -26.17
C THR A 393 -1.67 11.36 -26.57
N ALA A 394 -2.48 10.78 -25.67
CA ALA A 394 -3.92 10.62 -25.80
C ALA A 394 -4.53 10.77 -24.40
N CYS A 395 -5.62 11.50 -24.29
CA CYS A 395 -6.26 11.82 -23.03
C CYS A 395 -7.75 12.05 -23.18
N GLY A 396 -8.45 12.12 -22.04
CA GLY A 396 -9.85 12.51 -21.98
C GLY A 396 -10.04 14.03 -22.12
N ASP A 397 -11.23 14.42 -22.48
CA ASP A 397 -11.62 15.83 -22.52
C ASP A 397 -12.20 16.25 -21.16
N GLY A 398 -11.33 16.77 -20.28
CA GLY A 398 -11.70 17.18 -18.93
C GLY A 398 -12.64 18.37 -18.90
N ALA A 399 -13.54 18.41 -17.94
CA ALA A 399 -14.43 19.54 -17.72
C ALA A 399 -13.64 20.77 -17.24
N VAL A 400 -14.16 21.97 -17.55
CA VAL A 400 -13.50 23.26 -17.35
C VAL A 400 -14.49 24.31 -16.85
N GLY A 401 -13.97 25.47 -16.41
CA GLY A 401 -14.76 26.63 -15.97
C GLY A 401 -15.58 26.30 -14.73
N ILE A 402 -16.89 26.59 -14.76
CA ILE A 402 -17.80 26.31 -13.65
C ILE A 402 -17.82 24.82 -13.23
N ASP A 403 -17.39 23.92 -14.11
CA ASP A 403 -17.30 22.48 -13.82
C ASP A 403 -15.93 22.07 -13.27
N ASN A 404 -15.03 23.01 -12.92
CA ASN A 404 -13.64 22.75 -12.55
C ASN A 404 -13.05 23.86 -11.68
N ILE A 405 -13.75 24.30 -10.64
CA ILE A 405 -13.30 25.48 -9.85
C ILE A 405 -12.06 25.21 -8.99
N TRP A 406 -11.74 23.95 -8.70
CA TRP A 406 -10.50 23.53 -8.02
C TRP A 406 -9.48 23.01 -9.04
N ASN A 407 -9.23 23.81 -10.07
CA ASN A 407 -8.28 23.45 -11.11
C ASN A 407 -6.84 23.73 -10.72
N ASP A 408 -5.93 22.90 -11.20
CA ASP A 408 -4.53 23.24 -11.31
C ASP A 408 -4.32 24.16 -12.53
N LYS A 409 -3.22 24.91 -12.53
CA LYS A 409 -2.82 25.77 -13.65
C LYS A 409 -1.50 25.27 -14.23
N ASP A 410 -1.39 25.33 -15.55
CA ASP A 410 -0.12 25.10 -16.23
C ASP A 410 0.85 26.28 -16.06
N ASP A 411 2.09 26.17 -16.55
CA ASP A 411 3.12 27.21 -16.46
C ASP A 411 2.73 28.54 -17.11
N ALA A 412 1.73 28.53 -18.00
CA ALA A 412 1.17 29.72 -18.62
C ALA A 412 -0.01 30.32 -17.83
N GLY A 413 -0.35 29.73 -16.68
CA GLY A 413 -1.48 30.12 -15.85
C GLY A 413 -2.84 29.71 -16.41
N LYS A 414 -2.85 28.80 -17.41
CA LYS A 414 -4.08 28.27 -18.00
C LYS A 414 -4.60 27.12 -17.15
N GLU A 415 -5.92 27.06 -17.02
CA GLU A 415 -6.66 25.99 -16.34
C GLU A 415 -6.31 24.59 -16.90
N SER A 416 -6.01 23.65 -16.03
CA SER A 416 -5.87 22.23 -16.35
C SER A 416 -7.24 21.56 -16.32
N PRO A 417 -7.74 21.01 -17.44
CA PRO A 417 -9.05 20.39 -17.50
C PRO A 417 -9.10 19.10 -16.67
N ALA A 418 -9.88 19.07 -15.60
CA ALA A 418 -9.96 17.91 -14.70
C ALA A 418 -11.37 17.65 -14.13
N GLY A 419 -12.29 18.62 -14.26
CA GLY A 419 -13.59 18.53 -13.59
C GLY A 419 -13.48 18.45 -12.07
N SER A 420 -12.46 19.10 -11.50
CA SER A 420 -12.20 19.09 -10.07
C SER A 420 -13.01 20.19 -9.37
N ASN A 421 -13.91 19.76 -8.50
CA ASN A 421 -14.75 20.67 -7.71
C ASN A 421 -14.88 20.15 -6.29
N PRO A 422 -14.89 21.01 -5.26
CA PRO A 422 -15.27 20.57 -3.92
C PRO A 422 -16.74 20.13 -3.89
N MET A 423 -17.09 19.27 -2.96
CA MET A 423 -18.46 18.75 -2.87
C MET A 423 -19.50 19.84 -2.58
N TRP A 424 -19.14 20.93 -1.85
CA TRP A 424 -20.05 22.07 -1.67
C TRP A 424 -20.40 22.75 -3.02
N HIS A 425 -19.48 22.83 -3.95
CA HIS A 425 -19.76 23.37 -5.29
C HIS A 425 -20.59 22.38 -6.15
N ALA A 426 -20.20 21.12 -6.16
CA ALA A 426 -20.97 20.09 -6.86
C ALA A 426 -22.43 20.05 -6.37
N LYS A 427 -22.65 20.24 -5.07
CA LYS A 427 -24.00 20.29 -4.46
C LYS A 427 -24.78 21.53 -4.92
N ASN A 428 -24.14 22.69 -5.08
CA ASN A 428 -24.78 23.88 -5.64
C ASN A 428 -25.22 23.63 -7.09
N LEU A 429 -24.37 23.02 -7.92
CA LEU A 429 -24.71 22.66 -9.30
C LEU A 429 -25.89 21.68 -9.33
N GLU A 430 -25.90 20.64 -8.48
CA GLU A 430 -27.01 19.68 -8.35
C GLU A 430 -28.35 20.37 -8.05
N LYS A 431 -28.32 21.38 -7.19
CA LYS A 431 -29.52 22.12 -6.75
C LYS A 431 -29.94 23.25 -7.70
N GLY A 432 -29.21 23.44 -8.80
CA GLY A 432 -29.47 24.53 -9.76
C GLY A 432 -29.16 25.91 -9.20
N ILE A 433 -28.25 26.00 -8.24
CA ILE A 433 -27.83 27.24 -7.62
C ILE A 433 -26.61 27.80 -8.39
N LEU A 434 -26.72 29.02 -8.89
CA LEU A 434 -25.55 29.76 -9.40
C LEU A 434 -24.90 30.43 -8.19
N PRO A 435 -23.68 29.98 -7.80
CA PRO A 435 -23.03 30.52 -6.61
C PRO A 435 -22.50 31.94 -6.81
N ASP A 436 -22.44 32.73 -5.75
CA ASP A 436 -21.94 34.10 -5.79
C ASP A 436 -20.40 34.19 -5.75
N TYR A 437 -19.72 33.11 -5.40
CA TYR A 437 -18.26 33.08 -5.30
C TYR A 437 -17.52 32.80 -6.63
N LEU A 438 -18.20 32.51 -7.74
CA LEU A 438 -17.59 32.06 -9.00
C LEU A 438 -16.48 32.99 -9.51
N ALA A 439 -16.67 34.30 -9.41
CA ALA A 439 -15.68 35.29 -9.84
C ALA A 439 -14.34 35.15 -9.10
N LYS A 440 -14.35 34.68 -7.85
CA LYS A 440 -13.13 34.47 -7.05
C LYS A 440 -12.29 33.30 -7.60
N TYR A 441 -12.93 32.34 -8.29
CA TYR A 441 -12.31 31.24 -8.99
C TYR A 441 -12.04 31.50 -10.48
N GLY A 442 -12.21 32.78 -10.93
CA GLY A 442 -11.98 33.16 -12.33
C GLY A 442 -13.09 32.69 -13.29
N VAL A 443 -14.24 32.29 -12.77
CA VAL A 443 -15.40 31.87 -13.55
C VAL A 443 -16.35 33.06 -13.74
N SER A 444 -16.71 33.33 -15.00
CA SER A 444 -17.53 34.48 -15.38
C SER A 444 -18.98 34.12 -15.76
N ASP A 445 -19.41 32.91 -15.50
CA ASP A 445 -20.77 32.47 -15.80
C ASP A 445 -21.80 33.29 -14.99
N THR A 446 -22.83 33.78 -15.65
CA THR A 446 -23.93 34.58 -15.06
C THR A 446 -25.24 33.79 -14.97
N ALA A 447 -25.26 32.57 -15.54
CA ALA A 447 -26.38 31.64 -15.47
C ALA A 447 -25.87 30.20 -15.67
N LEU A 448 -26.55 29.23 -15.05
CA LEU A 448 -26.27 27.82 -15.32
C LEU A 448 -26.77 27.44 -16.72
N GLN A 449 -25.97 26.70 -17.47
CA GLN A 449 -26.35 26.13 -18.76
C GLN A 449 -26.81 24.68 -18.55
N GLY A 450 -28.07 24.40 -18.87
CA GLY A 450 -28.68 23.09 -18.64
C GLY A 450 -28.88 22.77 -17.14
N THR A 451 -29.18 21.52 -16.87
CA THR A 451 -29.46 21.01 -15.53
C THR A 451 -28.48 19.92 -15.16
N TYR A 452 -27.94 19.96 -13.97
CA TYR A 452 -27.07 18.90 -13.41
C TYR A 452 -27.95 17.87 -12.68
N THR A 453 -28.25 16.79 -13.36
CA THR A 453 -29.10 15.73 -12.81
C THR A 453 -28.23 14.72 -12.05
N ARG A 454 -28.54 14.53 -10.78
CA ARG A 454 -27.91 13.49 -9.97
C ARG A 454 -28.33 12.09 -10.45
N ASN A 455 -27.34 11.24 -10.66
CA ASN A 455 -27.48 9.81 -10.95
C ASN A 455 -26.76 9.00 -9.87
N TYR A 456 -27.06 7.70 -9.79
CA TYR A 456 -26.43 6.81 -8.83
C TYR A 456 -26.37 5.37 -9.35
N SER A 457 -25.23 4.74 -9.28
CA SER A 457 -25.08 3.31 -9.50
C SER A 457 -24.96 2.57 -8.17
N SER A 458 -25.96 1.74 -7.85
CA SER A 458 -25.91 0.89 -6.66
C SER A 458 -24.85 -0.23 -6.79
N ALA A 459 -24.54 -0.67 -8.02
CA ALA A 459 -23.51 -1.67 -8.26
C ALA A 459 -22.10 -1.14 -7.97
N LEU A 460 -21.83 0.13 -8.31
CA LEU A 460 -20.55 0.80 -8.10
C LEU A 460 -20.47 1.53 -6.75
N VAL A 461 -21.64 1.83 -6.14
CA VAL A 461 -21.79 2.75 -5.00
C VAL A 461 -21.17 4.12 -5.35
N ALA A 462 -21.56 4.64 -6.49
CA ALA A 462 -21.01 5.89 -7.03
C ALA A 462 -22.11 6.82 -7.54
N PRO A 463 -22.21 8.05 -7.03
CA PRO A 463 -23.02 9.12 -7.60
C PRO A 463 -22.27 9.90 -8.66
N TRP A 464 -23.03 10.52 -9.61
CA TRP A 464 -22.49 11.51 -10.52
C TRP A 464 -23.56 12.50 -10.94
N LEU A 465 -23.11 13.67 -11.37
CA LEU A 465 -23.95 14.67 -12.02
C LEU A 465 -23.80 14.53 -13.53
N TRP A 466 -24.90 14.53 -14.23
CA TRP A 466 -24.98 14.56 -15.68
C TRP A 466 -25.66 15.84 -16.15
N ASN A 467 -24.97 16.59 -17.02
CA ASN A 467 -25.56 17.73 -17.71
C ASN A 467 -25.68 17.41 -19.22
N ASP A 468 -26.89 17.08 -19.63
CA ASP A 468 -27.14 16.63 -21.01
C ASP A 468 -26.95 17.76 -22.05
N THR A 469 -27.19 19.01 -21.68
CA THR A 469 -26.95 20.17 -22.55
C THR A 469 -25.48 20.38 -22.86
N LYS A 470 -24.63 20.30 -21.83
CA LYS A 470 -23.18 20.49 -21.92
C LYS A 470 -22.44 19.21 -22.24
N LYS A 471 -23.10 18.04 -22.19
CA LYS A 471 -22.45 16.72 -22.24
C LYS A 471 -21.32 16.59 -21.19
N VAL A 472 -21.61 17.06 -19.98
CA VAL A 472 -20.68 17.04 -18.85
C VAL A 472 -21.07 15.95 -17.88
N PHE A 473 -20.07 15.16 -17.49
CA PHE A 473 -20.14 14.16 -16.43
C PHE A 473 -19.22 14.61 -15.29
N LEU A 474 -19.74 14.70 -14.06
CA LEU A 474 -18.96 14.96 -12.84
C LEU A 474 -19.19 13.83 -11.84
N SER A 475 -18.16 13.02 -11.59
CA SER A 475 -18.19 12.03 -10.52
C SER A 475 -18.09 12.73 -9.18
N THR A 476 -18.99 12.39 -8.26
CA THR A 476 -19.11 13.07 -6.96
C THR A 476 -19.18 12.05 -5.81
N GLU A 477 -19.19 12.56 -4.58
CA GLU A 477 -19.64 11.84 -3.37
C GLU A 477 -20.81 12.58 -2.76
N ASP A 478 -21.67 11.86 -2.06
CA ASP A 478 -22.82 12.41 -1.33
C ASP A 478 -23.15 11.56 -0.10
N GLU A 479 -24.23 11.92 0.61
CA GLU A 479 -24.64 11.24 1.83
C GLU A 479 -24.97 9.76 1.60
N GLN A 480 -25.45 9.38 0.40
CA GLN A 480 -25.77 8.01 0.07
C GLN A 480 -24.52 7.17 -0.14
N SER A 481 -23.56 7.66 -0.93
CA SER A 481 -22.33 6.94 -1.23
C SER A 481 -21.39 6.86 -0.02
N VAL A 482 -21.20 7.98 0.69
CA VAL A 482 -20.39 8.03 1.91
C VAL A 482 -20.99 7.17 3.00
N GLY A 483 -22.32 7.18 3.14
CA GLY A 483 -23.02 6.31 4.08
C GLY A 483 -22.82 4.82 3.80
N ALA A 484 -22.92 4.40 2.53
CA ALA A 484 -22.70 3.02 2.11
C ALA A 484 -21.22 2.59 2.24
N LYS A 485 -20.28 3.48 1.93
CA LYS A 485 -18.84 3.24 2.14
C LYS A 485 -18.48 3.14 3.62
N ALA A 486 -19.13 3.94 4.49
CA ALA A 486 -18.97 3.83 5.94
C ALA A 486 -19.50 2.47 6.46
N ASP A 487 -20.64 2.01 5.96
CA ASP A 487 -21.18 0.67 6.29
C ASP A 487 -20.24 -0.44 5.81
N TYR A 488 -19.66 -0.30 4.61
CA TYR A 488 -18.63 -1.22 4.11
C TYR A 488 -17.41 -1.28 5.04
N ILE A 489 -16.87 -0.14 5.47
CA ILE A 489 -15.74 -0.03 6.40
C ILE A 489 -16.05 -0.78 7.71
N VAL A 490 -17.26 -0.60 8.25
CA VAL A 490 -17.70 -1.29 9.47
C VAL A 490 -17.79 -2.80 9.24
N ASN A 491 -18.44 -3.22 8.15
CA ASN A 491 -18.70 -4.62 7.84
C ASN A 491 -17.44 -5.40 7.53
N GLN A 492 -16.42 -4.77 6.89
CA GLN A 492 -15.13 -5.38 6.63
C GLN A 492 -14.20 -5.37 7.87
N GLY A 493 -14.59 -4.75 8.96
CA GLY A 493 -13.70 -4.55 10.10
C GLY A 493 -12.48 -3.69 9.79
N ALA A 494 -12.59 -2.80 8.81
CA ALA A 494 -11.52 -1.87 8.44
C ALA A 494 -11.27 -0.83 9.53
N GLY A 495 -10.09 -0.21 9.51
CA GLY A 495 -9.65 0.76 10.50
C GLY A 495 -10.42 2.07 10.49
N GLY A 496 -10.88 2.48 9.33
CA GLY A 496 -11.63 3.71 9.17
C GLY A 496 -11.61 4.27 7.76
N ALA A 497 -11.86 5.58 7.66
CA ALA A 497 -11.82 6.35 6.43
C ALA A 497 -10.66 7.37 6.46
N MET A 498 -10.12 7.67 5.27
CA MET A 498 -9.23 8.78 5.02
C MET A 498 -9.86 9.71 4.00
N ILE A 499 -9.81 11.01 4.23
CA ILE A 499 -10.50 12.03 3.45
C ILE A 499 -9.48 12.94 2.76
N TRP A 500 -9.51 13.00 1.45
CA TRP A 500 -8.87 14.04 0.64
C TRP A 500 -9.94 14.95 0.03
N GLU A 501 -10.10 16.17 0.43
CA GLU A 501 -9.58 16.89 1.60
C GLU A 501 -10.75 17.46 2.42
N LEU A 502 -10.54 17.74 3.69
CA LEU A 502 -11.61 18.22 4.59
C LEU A 502 -12.32 19.46 4.07
N ALA A 503 -11.61 20.37 3.42
CA ALA A 503 -12.16 21.60 2.86
C ALA A 503 -13.23 21.39 1.78
N GLY A 504 -13.34 20.17 1.25
CA GLY A 504 -14.35 19.83 0.24
C GLY A 504 -15.72 19.45 0.79
N ASP A 505 -15.85 19.17 2.08
CA ASP A 505 -17.15 18.85 2.73
C ASP A 505 -18.04 20.08 2.80
N TYR A 506 -19.33 19.88 2.99
CA TYR A 506 -20.33 20.94 2.86
C TYR A 506 -21.27 21.09 4.07
N LYS A 507 -21.87 22.26 4.14
CA LYS A 507 -23.09 22.57 4.91
C LYS A 507 -23.95 23.56 4.11
N TRP A 508 -25.26 23.58 4.40
CA TRP A 508 -26.15 24.61 3.88
C TRP A 508 -26.01 25.90 4.70
N ASP A 509 -25.84 27.03 4.00
CA ASP A 509 -25.89 28.36 4.62
C ASP A 509 -27.01 29.19 3.98
N ALA A 510 -28.09 29.41 4.71
CA ALA A 510 -29.24 30.17 4.23
C ALA A 510 -28.96 31.67 4.05
N ALA A 511 -27.94 32.22 4.70
CA ALA A 511 -27.57 33.63 4.61
C ALA A 511 -26.64 33.91 3.42
N ALA A 512 -25.95 32.91 2.90
CA ALA A 512 -25.07 33.04 1.75
C ALA A 512 -25.83 33.39 0.45
N ASN A 513 -25.10 33.75 -0.60
CA ASN A 513 -25.64 34.13 -1.91
C ASN A 513 -26.71 35.22 -1.85
N GLY A 514 -26.43 36.27 -1.06
CA GLY A 514 -27.37 37.41 -0.86
C GLY A 514 -28.69 37.00 -0.19
N GLY A 515 -28.69 35.98 0.67
CA GLY A 515 -29.84 35.46 1.39
C GLY A 515 -30.70 34.48 0.59
N LYS A 516 -30.22 34.05 -0.58
CA LYS A 516 -30.86 32.94 -1.37
C LYS A 516 -30.47 31.56 -0.85
N GLY A 517 -29.39 31.50 -0.13
CA GLY A 517 -28.78 30.26 0.37
C GLY A 517 -27.92 29.57 -0.68
N GLU A 518 -26.84 28.98 -0.22
CA GLU A 518 -25.98 28.08 -1.00
C GLU A 518 -25.23 27.11 -0.10
N TYR A 519 -24.63 26.07 -0.69
CA TYR A 519 -23.72 25.18 0.01
C TYR A 519 -22.33 25.81 0.09
N VAL A 520 -21.75 25.75 1.28
CA VAL A 520 -20.41 26.29 1.62
C VAL A 520 -19.60 25.22 2.33
N PRO A 521 -18.25 25.41 2.52
CA PRO A 521 -17.44 24.48 3.30
C PRO A 521 -18.09 24.15 4.65
N GLY A 522 -18.09 22.86 5.01
CA GLY A 522 -18.79 22.37 6.20
C GLY A 522 -18.30 20.99 6.65
N SER A 523 -19.19 20.18 7.24
CA SER A 523 -18.84 18.87 7.78
C SER A 523 -19.98 17.84 7.70
N THR A 524 -20.87 17.95 6.74
CA THR A 524 -22.04 17.06 6.61
C THR A 524 -21.64 15.59 6.40
N LEU A 525 -20.74 15.34 5.46
CA LEU A 525 -20.30 13.98 5.14
C LEU A 525 -19.43 13.40 6.26
N THR A 526 -18.54 14.21 6.86
CA THR A 526 -17.72 13.81 8.02
C THR A 526 -18.60 13.49 9.23
N SER A 527 -19.64 14.27 9.48
CA SER A 527 -20.61 14.01 10.57
C SER A 527 -21.39 12.73 10.36
N LEU A 528 -21.80 12.44 9.12
CA LEU A 528 -22.48 11.19 8.78
C LEU A 528 -21.60 9.97 9.06
N MET A 529 -20.31 10.02 8.69
CA MET A 529 -19.37 8.93 9.00
C MET A 529 -19.18 8.76 10.50
N TYR A 530 -18.99 9.85 11.23
CA TYR A 530 -18.86 9.83 12.68
C TYR A 530 -20.09 9.15 13.32
N ASP A 531 -21.30 9.52 12.90
CA ASP A 531 -22.53 8.95 13.43
C ASP A 531 -22.62 7.42 13.20
N LYS A 532 -22.13 6.94 12.06
CA LYS A 532 -22.06 5.50 11.77
C LYS A 532 -20.94 4.79 12.56
N PHE A 533 -19.82 5.46 12.79
CA PHE A 533 -18.66 4.84 13.43
C PHE A 533 -18.69 4.83 14.95
N LYS A 534 -19.31 5.85 15.60
CA LYS A 534 -19.31 6.01 17.06
C LYS A 534 -19.90 4.82 17.81
N SER A 535 -20.86 4.11 17.21
CA SER A 535 -21.53 2.95 17.81
C SER A 535 -21.18 1.61 17.13
N ALA A 536 -20.23 1.60 16.21
CA ALA A 536 -19.82 0.39 15.49
C ALA A 536 -19.10 -0.60 16.42
N ALA A 537 -19.15 -1.88 16.07
CA ALA A 537 -18.31 -2.88 16.72
C ALA A 537 -16.80 -2.54 16.51
N PRO A 538 -15.89 -2.88 17.44
CA PRO A 538 -14.47 -2.65 17.27
C PRO A 538 -13.93 -3.26 15.97
N TYR A 539 -12.95 -2.60 15.35
CA TYR A 539 -12.36 -3.06 14.10
C TYR A 539 -11.54 -4.36 14.24
N GLY A 540 -11.26 -5.03 13.12
CA GLY A 540 -10.49 -6.28 13.07
C GLY A 540 -9.01 -6.07 13.41
N ALA A 541 -8.55 -6.62 14.53
CA ALA A 541 -7.19 -6.44 15.05
C ALA A 541 -6.22 -7.58 14.67
N ILE A 542 -6.69 -8.64 14.00
CA ILE A 542 -5.92 -9.85 13.69
C ILE A 542 -5.98 -10.10 12.18
N ARG A 543 -4.84 -10.49 11.58
CA ARG A 543 -4.75 -10.81 10.14
C ARG A 543 -5.47 -12.11 9.81
N SER A 544 -5.11 -13.17 10.51
CA SER A 544 -5.59 -14.51 10.20
C SER A 544 -7.09 -14.67 10.48
N THR A 545 -7.78 -15.38 9.60
CA THR A 545 -9.17 -15.81 9.81
C THR A 545 -9.27 -17.13 10.58
N THR A 546 -8.13 -17.78 10.84
CA THR A 546 -8.03 -19.03 11.60
C THR A 546 -6.97 -18.90 12.69
N ALA A 547 -7.05 -19.73 13.73
CA ALA A 547 -6.03 -19.74 14.77
C ALA A 547 -4.67 -20.16 14.20
N LEU A 548 -3.64 -19.36 14.48
CA LEU A 548 -2.26 -19.67 14.12
C LEU A 548 -1.50 -20.29 15.30
N PRO A 549 -0.46 -21.10 15.06
CA PRO A 549 0.43 -21.57 16.10
C PRO A 549 1.06 -20.38 16.85
N GLN A 550 1.04 -20.44 18.18
CA GLN A 550 1.69 -19.40 19.00
C GLN A 550 3.21 -19.60 19.11
N GLN A 551 3.68 -20.85 19.00
CA GLN A 551 5.12 -21.13 18.92
C GLN A 551 5.64 -20.85 17.52
N THR A 552 6.72 -20.07 17.42
CA THR A 552 7.33 -19.68 16.14
C THR A 552 8.76 -20.17 16.04
N LEU A 553 9.17 -20.51 14.82
CA LEU A 553 10.58 -20.74 14.48
C LEU A 553 11.18 -19.45 13.89
N PRO A 554 12.45 -19.15 14.15
CA PRO A 554 13.17 -18.03 13.55
C PRO A 554 13.46 -18.33 12.07
N ILE A 555 12.42 -18.25 11.25
CA ILE A 555 12.46 -18.36 9.79
C ILE A 555 12.06 -16.99 9.25
N ASP A 556 12.86 -16.47 8.32
CA ASP A 556 12.57 -15.25 7.61
C ASP A 556 12.13 -15.55 6.18
N VAL A 557 11.19 -14.74 5.70
CA VAL A 557 10.70 -14.80 4.32
C VAL A 557 10.76 -13.41 3.69
N SER A 558 11.16 -13.37 2.42
CA SER A 558 11.16 -12.15 1.61
C SER A 558 10.90 -12.50 0.15
N PHE A 559 10.59 -11.47 -0.64
CA PHE A 559 10.36 -11.61 -2.08
C PHE A 559 11.40 -10.77 -2.82
N THR A 560 12.03 -11.38 -3.81
CA THR A 560 13.14 -10.78 -4.57
C THR A 560 12.98 -11.06 -6.06
N ASN A 561 13.84 -10.45 -6.89
CA ASN A 561 13.91 -10.70 -8.32
C ASN A 561 12.62 -10.37 -9.09
N PHE A 562 11.91 -9.30 -8.71
CA PHE A 562 10.81 -8.78 -9.51
C PHE A 562 11.31 -8.24 -10.84
N ALA A 563 10.59 -8.53 -11.93
CA ALA A 563 10.75 -7.80 -13.18
C ALA A 563 10.23 -6.37 -13.03
N LEU A 564 10.61 -5.47 -13.94
CA LEU A 564 10.04 -4.12 -13.99
C LEU A 564 8.54 -4.21 -14.24
N GLY A 565 7.76 -3.30 -13.66
CA GLY A 565 6.30 -3.37 -13.64
C GLY A 565 5.63 -3.57 -14.99
N ASP A 566 6.07 -2.86 -16.03
CA ASP A 566 5.57 -2.98 -17.40
C ASP A 566 5.93 -4.32 -18.09
N SER A 567 6.96 -5.02 -17.61
CA SER A 567 7.39 -6.36 -18.06
C SER A 567 7.05 -7.46 -17.05
N ASN A 568 6.34 -7.14 -15.96
CA ASN A 568 6.05 -8.05 -14.86
C ASN A 568 4.73 -8.80 -15.10
N TYR A 569 4.72 -9.71 -16.09
CA TYR A 569 3.59 -10.59 -16.39
C TYR A 569 4.09 -11.91 -17.00
N PRO A 570 3.77 -13.08 -16.40
CA PRO A 570 3.21 -13.21 -15.04
C PRO A 570 4.09 -12.54 -14.00
N ILE A 571 3.52 -12.18 -12.83
CA ILE A 571 4.32 -11.70 -11.71
C ILE A 571 5.00 -12.92 -11.10
N ASN A 572 6.33 -12.97 -11.15
CA ASN A 572 7.10 -14.16 -10.81
C ASN A 572 8.35 -13.81 -9.99
N PRO A 573 8.20 -13.33 -8.74
CA PRO A 573 9.34 -13.13 -7.84
C PRO A 573 9.89 -14.46 -7.35
N LYS A 574 11.06 -14.40 -6.71
CA LYS A 574 11.58 -15.47 -5.87
C LYS A 574 11.06 -15.28 -4.44
N LEU A 575 10.40 -16.31 -3.92
CA LEU A 575 10.14 -16.46 -2.50
C LEU A 575 11.44 -16.98 -1.87
N HIS A 576 12.10 -16.12 -1.12
CA HIS A 576 13.36 -16.42 -0.42
C HIS A 576 13.06 -16.77 1.04
N ILE A 577 13.36 -18.01 1.45
CA ILE A 577 13.18 -18.53 2.80
C ILE A 577 14.54 -18.76 3.43
N VAL A 578 14.78 -18.19 4.62
CA VAL A 578 16.01 -18.36 5.40
C VAL A 578 15.69 -19.09 6.71
N ASN A 579 16.34 -20.21 6.95
CA ASN A 579 16.20 -20.96 8.19
C ASN A 579 17.21 -20.47 9.24
N ASN A 580 16.83 -19.49 10.04
CA ASN A 580 17.63 -19.00 11.16
C ASN A 580 17.43 -19.81 12.46
N SER A 581 16.66 -20.92 12.40
CA SER A 581 16.47 -21.80 13.56
C SER A 581 17.68 -22.70 13.77
N THR A 582 17.72 -23.36 14.93
CA THR A 582 18.72 -24.39 15.23
C THR A 582 18.36 -25.77 14.67
N LEU A 583 17.20 -25.89 14.01
CA LEU A 583 16.70 -27.13 13.45
C LEU A 583 17.08 -27.25 11.97
N THR A 584 17.47 -28.43 11.55
CA THR A 584 17.44 -28.78 10.12
C THR A 584 15.98 -29.09 9.72
N LEU A 585 15.45 -28.38 8.76
CA LEU A 585 14.14 -28.67 8.18
C LEU A 585 14.34 -29.80 7.16
N PRO A 586 13.76 -31.00 7.39
CA PRO A 586 13.97 -32.14 6.49
C PRO A 586 13.26 -31.98 5.15
N GLY A 587 13.68 -32.74 4.15
CA GLY A 587 12.94 -32.83 2.90
C GLY A 587 11.48 -33.20 3.15
N GLY A 588 10.57 -32.62 2.41
CA GLY A 588 9.13 -32.75 2.62
C GLY A 588 8.53 -31.81 3.67
N THR A 589 9.33 -30.98 4.36
CA THR A 589 8.80 -29.93 5.23
C THR A 589 7.82 -29.05 4.46
N GLU A 590 6.60 -28.91 4.98
CA GLU A 590 5.54 -28.13 4.38
C GLU A 590 5.47 -26.74 4.99
N PHE A 591 5.48 -25.74 4.11
CA PHE A 591 5.13 -24.36 4.43
C PHE A 591 3.74 -24.03 3.89
N GLN A 592 2.94 -23.34 4.67
CA GLN A 592 1.68 -22.77 4.19
C GLN A 592 1.63 -21.29 4.51
N PHE A 593 0.98 -20.54 3.63
CA PHE A 593 0.77 -19.08 3.79
C PHE A 593 -0.49 -18.62 3.08
N ASP A 594 -0.95 -17.43 3.43
CA ASP A 594 -2.08 -16.77 2.78
C ASP A 594 -1.59 -15.61 1.92
N TYR A 595 -2.22 -15.40 0.76
CA TYR A 595 -2.15 -14.15 0.00
C TYR A 595 -3.55 -13.60 -0.26
N GLY A 596 -3.65 -12.27 -0.42
CA GLY A 596 -4.92 -11.58 -0.60
C GLY A 596 -5.67 -12.05 -1.85
N ASN A 597 -6.98 -12.19 -1.74
CA ASN A 597 -7.85 -12.57 -2.85
C ASN A 597 -8.10 -11.44 -3.87
N SER A 598 -7.33 -10.32 -3.78
CA SER A 598 -7.15 -9.34 -4.86
C SER A 598 -6.57 -9.97 -6.14
N ALA A 599 -5.92 -11.12 -6.00
CA ALA A 599 -5.51 -11.98 -7.12
C ALA A 599 -6.26 -13.31 -7.07
N PRO A 600 -6.50 -13.96 -8.23
CA PRO A 600 -7.15 -15.26 -8.30
C PRO A 600 -6.37 -16.35 -7.57
N GLY A 601 -7.06 -17.41 -7.14
CA GLY A 601 -6.48 -18.61 -6.53
C GLY A 601 -5.80 -19.52 -7.55
N ASN A 602 -4.94 -18.98 -8.42
CA ASN A 602 -4.25 -19.70 -9.48
C ASN A 602 -2.71 -19.59 -9.39
N ALA A 603 -2.19 -19.23 -8.22
CA ALA A 603 -0.76 -19.18 -7.99
C ALA A 603 -0.12 -20.55 -8.16
N LYS A 604 1.11 -20.57 -8.69
CA LYS A 604 1.90 -21.79 -8.93
C LYS A 604 3.38 -21.50 -8.80
N ASP A 605 4.21 -22.53 -8.86
CA ASP A 605 5.66 -22.40 -9.03
C ASP A 605 6.15 -23.09 -10.31
N GLN A 606 7.37 -22.76 -10.70
CA GLN A 606 8.10 -23.37 -11.83
C GLN A 606 9.43 -23.96 -11.37
N SER A 607 9.68 -23.98 -10.05
CA SER A 607 10.95 -24.41 -9.44
C SER A 607 10.90 -25.81 -8.85
N GLY A 608 9.76 -26.51 -8.96
CA GLY A 608 9.63 -27.92 -8.57
C GLY A 608 9.28 -28.16 -7.09
N PHE A 609 8.83 -27.11 -6.37
CA PHE A 609 8.38 -27.22 -4.98
C PHE A 609 6.90 -27.60 -4.82
N GLY A 610 6.18 -27.79 -5.95
CA GLY A 610 4.81 -28.29 -5.99
C GLY A 610 3.82 -27.36 -5.29
N LEU A 611 3.96 -26.03 -5.44
CA LEU A 611 3.05 -25.06 -4.89
C LEU A 611 1.61 -25.32 -5.35
N GLN A 612 0.69 -25.38 -4.40
CA GLN A 612 -0.72 -25.59 -4.62
C GLN A 612 -1.56 -24.59 -3.83
N VAL A 613 -2.58 -24.03 -4.47
CA VAL A 613 -3.62 -23.28 -3.77
C VAL A 613 -4.60 -24.30 -3.17
N ILE A 614 -4.58 -24.43 -1.84
CA ILE A 614 -5.36 -25.44 -1.10
C ILE A 614 -6.71 -24.91 -0.60
N LYS A 615 -6.89 -23.59 -0.61
CA LYS A 615 -8.16 -22.93 -0.27
C LYS A 615 -8.27 -21.59 -1.04
N GLN A 616 -9.47 -21.29 -1.51
CA GLN A 616 -9.83 -20.02 -2.13
C GLN A 616 -11.09 -19.47 -1.45
N ASP A 617 -11.03 -18.23 -1.02
CA ASP A 617 -12.22 -17.57 -0.43
C ASP A 617 -13.13 -16.91 -1.51
N ASN A 618 -12.56 -16.53 -2.66
CA ASN A 618 -13.30 -16.01 -3.81
C ASN A 618 -13.17 -16.96 -5.02
N PRO A 619 -13.91 -18.08 -5.06
CA PRO A 619 -13.77 -19.07 -6.12
C PRO A 619 -14.53 -18.72 -7.41
N GLY A 620 -15.34 -17.66 -7.38
CA GLY A 620 -16.14 -17.21 -8.52
C GLY A 620 -15.34 -16.38 -9.52
N PRO A 621 -15.90 -16.16 -10.73
CA PRO A 621 -15.29 -15.23 -11.68
C PRO A 621 -15.55 -13.78 -11.28
N GLY A 622 -14.50 -12.95 -11.41
CA GLY A 622 -14.59 -11.51 -11.20
C GLY A 622 -14.88 -11.07 -9.77
N ASN A 623 -15.20 -9.81 -9.64
CA ASN A 623 -15.51 -9.15 -8.36
C ASN A 623 -16.70 -8.20 -8.44
N VAL A 624 -17.64 -8.46 -9.34
CA VAL A 624 -18.88 -7.69 -9.41
C VAL A 624 -19.64 -7.81 -8.07
N GLY A 625 -19.90 -6.66 -7.43
CA GLY A 625 -20.48 -6.59 -6.10
C GLY A 625 -19.51 -6.96 -4.96
N GLY A 626 -18.20 -6.92 -5.23
CA GLY A 626 -17.11 -7.10 -4.29
C GLY A 626 -16.55 -8.53 -4.22
N LEU A 627 -15.28 -8.62 -3.81
CA LEU A 627 -14.59 -9.88 -3.56
C LEU A 627 -15.20 -10.58 -2.35
N LYS A 628 -15.22 -11.92 -2.36
CA LYS A 628 -15.76 -12.74 -1.28
C LYS A 628 -14.61 -13.26 -0.42
N GLY A 629 -14.80 -13.21 0.91
CA GLY A 629 -13.79 -13.66 1.87
C GLY A 629 -12.53 -12.78 1.87
N THR A 630 -11.35 -13.38 2.10
CA THR A 630 -10.14 -12.60 2.36
C THR A 630 -8.91 -13.17 1.67
N TYR A 631 -8.71 -14.50 1.69
CA TYR A 631 -7.45 -15.13 1.35
C TYR A 631 -7.57 -16.29 0.37
N ASN A 632 -6.48 -16.49 -0.37
CA ASN A 632 -6.13 -17.77 -0.96
C ASN A 632 -5.00 -18.39 -0.11
N ARG A 633 -5.17 -19.63 0.38
CA ARG A 633 -4.15 -20.34 1.13
C ARG A 633 -3.34 -21.25 0.23
N VAL A 634 -2.04 -21.20 0.41
CA VAL A 634 -1.05 -21.93 -0.40
C VAL A 634 -0.31 -22.93 0.46
N SER A 635 -0.01 -24.10 -0.11
CA SER A 635 0.93 -25.09 0.41
C SER A 635 2.11 -25.23 -0.55
N VAL A 636 3.31 -25.30 0.00
CA VAL A 636 4.55 -25.57 -0.73
C VAL A 636 5.45 -26.47 0.12
N LYS A 637 6.16 -27.43 -0.50
CA LYS A 637 6.97 -28.43 0.23
C LYS A 637 8.40 -28.42 -0.25
N LEU A 638 9.35 -28.52 0.69
CA LEU A 638 10.72 -28.84 0.33
C LEU A 638 10.73 -30.17 -0.44
N PRO A 639 11.50 -30.29 -1.54
CA PRO A 639 11.68 -31.57 -2.19
C PRO A 639 12.15 -32.66 -1.21
N GLY A 640 11.69 -33.87 -1.37
CA GLY A 640 12.00 -34.96 -0.42
C GLY A 640 13.50 -35.24 -0.25
N TRP A 641 14.30 -34.86 -1.22
CA TRP A 641 15.76 -35.03 -1.24
C TRP A 641 16.53 -33.82 -0.67
N GLN A 642 15.84 -32.68 -0.44
CA GLN A 642 16.48 -31.43 -0.02
C GLN A 642 16.06 -31.04 1.38
N SER A 643 17.02 -31.00 2.29
CA SER A 643 16.83 -30.41 3.63
C SER A 643 17.34 -28.96 3.65
N LEU A 644 16.83 -28.16 4.58
CA LEU A 644 17.27 -26.79 4.82
C LEU A 644 17.93 -26.71 6.20
N ALA A 645 19.26 -26.70 6.23
CA ALA A 645 20.05 -26.65 7.45
C ALA A 645 19.92 -25.29 8.17
N PRO A 646 20.30 -25.19 9.46
CA PRO A 646 20.46 -23.91 10.15
C PRO A 646 21.34 -22.92 9.36
N GLY A 647 20.89 -21.69 9.19
CA GLY A 647 21.58 -20.64 8.43
C GLY A 647 21.47 -20.77 6.92
N ALA A 648 20.89 -21.84 6.39
CA ALA A 648 20.71 -22.01 4.94
C ALA A 648 19.47 -21.30 4.44
N SER A 649 19.48 -20.97 3.14
CA SER A 649 18.33 -20.37 2.44
C SER A 649 17.96 -21.13 1.18
N ILE A 650 16.76 -20.89 0.69
CA ILE A 650 16.23 -21.48 -0.54
C ILE A 650 15.34 -20.47 -1.25
N ASP A 651 15.42 -20.48 -2.59
CA ASP A 651 14.58 -19.71 -3.47
C ASP A 651 13.55 -20.58 -4.17
N MET A 652 12.30 -20.18 -4.17
CA MET A 652 11.21 -20.80 -4.90
C MET A 652 10.52 -19.77 -5.80
N ASP A 653 9.94 -20.22 -6.91
CA ASP A 653 9.07 -19.34 -7.70
C ASP A 653 7.73 -19.14 -7.00
N PHE A 654 7.23 -17.91 -7.06
CA PHE A 654 5.86 -17.60 -6.67
C PHE A 654 5.18 -16.87 -7.84
N VAL A 655 4.56 -17.66 -8.73
CA VAL A 655 3.94 -17.17 -9.97
C VAL A 655 2.48 -16.84 -9.74
N TYR A 656 2.08 -15.60 -9.99
CA TYR A 656 0.71 -15.11 -9.89
C TYR A 656 0.45 -14.02 -10.94
N TYR A 657 -0.78 -13.48 -11.05
CA TYR A 657 -1.14 -12.71 -12.24
C TYR A 657 -1.67 -11.30 -11.95
N LEU A 658 -2.37 -11.07 -10.85
CA LEU A 658 -2.72 -9.74 -10.35
C LEU A 658 -1.91 -9.42 -9.10
N PRO A 659 -1.62 -8.15 -8.82
CA PRO A 659 -0.82 -7.77 -7.66
C PRO A 659 -1.39 -8.29 -6.34
N VAL A 660 -0.49 -8.71 -5.46
CA VAL A 660 -0.79 -9.06 -4.07
C VAL A 660 0.16 -8.28 -3.15
N SER A 661 -0.30 -7.96 -1.94
CA SER A 661 0.59 -7.49 -0.89
C SER A 661 1.40 -8.66 -0.31
N THR A 662 2.32 -8.38 0.61
CA THR A 662 3.16 -9.41 1.22
C THR A 662 2.32 -10.54 1.80
N PRO A 663 2.51 -11.81 1.35
CA PRO A 663 1.86 -12.96 1.95
C PRO A 663 2.10 -13.08 3.45
N SER A 664 1.13 -13.61 4.16
CA SER A 664 1.10 -13.65 5.64
C SER A 664 0.51 -14.96 6.16
N ASN A 665 0.32 -15.04 7.48
CA ASN A 665 -0.27 -16.20 8.16
C ASN A 665 0.49 -17.50 7.91
N TRP A 666 1.81 -17.40 7.98
CA TRP A 666 2.74 -18.49 7.72
C TRP A 666 2.68 -19.56 8.77
N THR A 667 2.70 -20.81 8.30
CA THR A 667 2.91 -21.98 9.15
C THR A 667 3.94 -22.91 8.53
N VAL A 668 4.69 -23.63 9.35
CA VAL A 668 5.65 -24.63 8.93
C VAL A 668 5.43 -25.92 9.72
N ASN A 669 5.34 -27.05 9.03
CA ASN A 669 5.18 -28.37 9.64
C ASN A 669 6.54 -29.08 9.67
N VAL A 670 7.09 -29.24 10.87
CA VAL A 670 8.37 -29.94 11.09
C VAL A 670 8.11 -31.21 11.87
N GLY A 671 8.25 -32.37 11.23
CA GLY A 671 8.09 -33.66 11.89
C GLY A 671 6.69 -33.89 12.49
N GLY A 672 5.64 -33.30 11.93
CA GLY A 672 4.27 -33.38 12.44
C GLY A 672 3.90 -32.30 13.45
N THR A 673 4.85 -31.45 13.87
CA THR A 673 4.58 -30.31 14.73
C THR A 673 4.44 -29.05 13.89
N LEU A 674 3.35 -28.31 14.11
CA LEU A 674 3.03 -27.07 13.39
C LEU A 674 3.53 -25.84 14.17
N TYR A 675 4.34 -25.03 13.52
CA TYR A 675 4.87 -23.77 14.04
C TYR A 675 4.41 -22.59 13.16
N GLY A 676 4.34 -21.39 13.76
CA GLY A 676 4.41 -20.14 13.00
C GLY A 676 5.86 -19.81 12.62
N ILE A 677 6.07 -18.72 11.87
CA ILE A 677 7.41 -18.18 11.61
C ILE A 677 7.58 -16.81 12.29
N LYS A 678 8.78 -16.54 12.81
CA LYS A 678 9.07 -15.28 13.50
C LYS A 678 8.97 -14.07 12.54
N GLY A 679 9.35 -14.28 11.27
CA GLY A 679 9.27 -13.24 10.23
C GLY A 679 7.85 -12.75 9.91
N ASP A 680 6.81 -13.51 10.27
CA ASP A 680 5.41 -13.13 10.11
C ASP A 680 4.91 -12.11 11.16
N LEU A 681 5.68 -11.89 12.24
CA LEU A 681 5.39 -10.91 13.29
C LEU A 681 4.01 -11.08 13.96
N THR A 682 3.52 -12.32 14.07
CA THR A 682 2.23 -12.63 14.66
C THR A 682 2.17 -12.11 16.10
N ARG A 683 1.06 -11.42 16.42
CA ARG A 683 0.86 -10.87 17.77
C ARG A 683 0.71 -12.00 18.81
N GLY A 684 1.39 -11.83 19.94
CA GLY A 684 1.37 -12.82 21.04
C GLY A 684 2.16 -14.10 20.76
N ALA A 685 2.83 -14.21 19.60
CA ALA A 685 3.69 -15.34 19.32
C ALA A 685 4.90 -15.36 20.25
N VAL A 686 5.28 -16.55 20.68
CA VAL A 686 6.46 -16.81 21.53
C VAL A 686 7.50 -17.60 20.73
N ASP A 687 8.78 -17.38 21.01
CA ASP A 687 9.84 -18.20 20.41
C ASP A 687 9.64 -19.66 20.87
N GLY A 688 9.42 -20.51 19.89
CA GLY A 688 9.23 -21.94 20.11
C GLY A 688 10.53 -22.63 20.48
N GLY A 689 11.17 -22.30 21.62
CA GLY A 689 12.47 -22.76 22.07
C GLY A 689 13.01 -24.01 21.36
N THR A 690 14.29 -24.28 21.38
CA THR A 690 14.87 -25.46 20.73
C THR A 690 14.01 -26.70 21.06
N PRO A 691 13.30 -27.34 20.13
CA PRO A 691 12.59 -28.55 20.46
C PRO A 691 13.61 -29.53 21.03
N THR A 692 13.42 -29.94 22.25
CA THR A 692 14.20 -31.06 22.79
C THR A 692 13.95 -32.22 21.83
N PRO A 693 14.98 -32.83 21.21
CA PRO A 693 14.75 -33.94 20.30
C PRO A 693 13.98 -34.98 21.08
N THR A 694 12.78 -35.32 20.61
CA THR A 694 12.02 -36.44 21.12
C THR A 694 12.95 -37.65 21.01
N PRO A 695 13.26 -38.37 22.10
CA PRO A 695 14.16 -39.51 22.00
C PRO A 695 13.57 -40.44 20.96
N THR A 696 14.30 -40.65 19.88
CA THR A 696 14.01 -41.71 18.92
C THR A 696 13.85 -43.00 19.71
N PRO A 697 12.76 -43.78 19.57
CA PRO A 697 12.65 -45.05 20.25
C PRO A 697 13.91 -45.84 19.94
N SER A 698 14.67 -46.18 21.00
CA SER A 698 15.86 -46.98 20.86
C SER A 698 15.43 -48.29 20.19
N GLN A 699 15.82 -48.50 18.96
CA GLN A 699 15.64 -49.78 18.32
C GLN A 699 16.41 -50.80 19.14
N THR A 700 15.69 -51.71 19.76
CA THR A 700 16.24 -52.88 20.43
C THR A 700 17.16 -53.60 19.42
N ALA A 701 18.43 -53.70 19.75
CA ALA A 701 19.42 -54.31 18.91
C ALA A 701 19.00 -55.73 18.54
N THR A 702 18.74 -55.98 17.28
CA THR A 702 18.58 -57.32 16.72
C THR A 702 19.95 -57.97 16.69
N PRO A 703 20.13 -59.21 17.13
CA PRO A 703 21.43 -59.83 17.19
C PRO A 703 22.03 -60.01 15.79
N THR A 704 23.29 -59.67 15.68
CA THR A 704 24.14 -59.81 14.49
C THR A 704 24.21 -61.24 14.03
N PRO A 705 23.89 -61.56 12.77
CA PRO A 705 24.15 -62.89 12.24
C PRO A 705 25.63 -63.07 11.93
N THR A 706 26.14 -64.26 12.30
CA THR A 706 27.50 -64.76 12.06
C THR A 706 27.79 -64.88 10.56
N PRO A 707 28.98 -64.47 10.05
CA PRO A 707 29.28 -64.52 8.63
C PRO A 707 29.46 -65.98 8.11
N THR A 708 28.75 -66.30 7.05
CA THR A 708 28.93 -67.52 6.25
C THR A 708 29.90 -67.24 5.09
N PRO A 709 30.78 -68.11 4.72
CA PRO A 709 31.91 -67.85 3.82
C PRO A 709 31.50 -67.66 2.36
N THR A 710 32.24 -66.81 1.72
CA THR A 710 32.22 -66.38 0.32
C THR A 710 32.30 -67.50 -0.69
N ALA A 711 31.38 -67.52 -1.64
CA ALA A 711 31.55 -68.26 -2.89
C ALA A 711 32.02 -67.34 -4.00
N THR A 712 33.13 -67.69 -4.61
CA THR A 712 33.76 -67.01 -5.74
C THR A 712 32.90 -67.16 -6.99
N GLY A 713 32.34 -66.05 -7.52
CA GLY A 713 31.59 -66.06 -8.77
C GLY A 713 32.37 -65.36 -9.89
N THR A 714 32.54 -66.03 -10.96
CA THR A 714 33.25 -65.77 -12.19
C THR A 714 32.86 -64.47 -12.87
N GLN A 715 33.88 -63.70 -13.30
CA GLN A 715 33.73 -62.50 -14.13
C GLN A 715 33.25 -62.88 -15.53
N THR A 716 32.23 -62.16 -16.00
CA THR A 716 31.84 -62.11 -17.42
C THR A 716 32.41 -60.86 -18.07
N PRO A 717 32.97 -60.94 -19.26
CA PRO A 717 33.77 -59.85 -19.82
C PRO A 717 32.95 -58.64 -20.26
N THR A 718 33.48 -57.50 -19.93
CA THR A 718 33.04 -56.15 -20.40
C THR A 718 33.22 -56.02 -21.90
N PRO A 719 32.27 -55.48 -22.66
CA PRO A 719 32.53 -55.15 -24.09
C PRO A 719 33.42 -53.90 -24.17
N THR A 720 34.43 -54.00 -24.99
CA THR A 720 35.41 -52.97 -25.33
C THR A 720 34.75 -51.75 -25.95
N PRO A 721 35.07 -50.50 -25.53
CA PRO A 721 34.56 -49.33 -26.19
C PRO A 721 35.31 -49.07 -27.49
N THR A 722 34.51 -48.81 -28.54
CA THR A 722 35.05 -48.32 -29.84
C THR A 722 35.44 -46.83 -29.71
N SER A 723 36.59 -46.49 -30.21
CA SER A 723 37.29 -45.22 -30.17
C SER A 723 36.42 -44.01 -30.62
N GLY A 724 36.47 -42.93 -29.84
CA GLY A 724 35.83 -41.65 -30.07
C GLY A 724 35.14 -41.14 -28.82
N ALA A 725 35.77 -41.34 -27.65
CA ALA A 725 35.13 -41.01 -26.38
C ALA A 725 35.36 -39.56 -25.99
N CYS A 726 34.30 -38.81 -25.85
CA CYS A 726 34.27 -37.54 -25.12
C CYS A 726 34.73 -37.79 -23.67
N THR A 727 35.93 -37.37 -23.33
CA THR A 727 36.54 -37.65 -22.01
C THR A 727 36.34 -36.53 -20.99
N ALA A 728 35.84 -35.35 -21.41
CA ALA A 728 35.68 -34.19 -20.54
C ALA A 728 34.35 -34.15 -19.74
N ALA A 729 33.46 -35.11 -19.98
CA ALA A 729 32.21 -35.22 -19.21
C ALA A 729 31.70 -36.69 -19.20
N PRO A 730 31.03 -37.13 -18.14
CA PRO A 730 30.46 -38.51 -18.09
C PRO A 730 29.41 -38.71 -19.19
N GLY A 731 29.25 -39.94 -19.65
CA GLY A 731 28.20 -40.32 -20.60
C GLY A 731 26.81 -40.08 -20.00
N TRP A 732 25.88 -39.62 -20.81
CA TRP A 732 24.50 -39.52 -20.40
C TRP A 732 23.83 -40.87 -20.22
N ASP A 733 23.00 -40.99 -19.19
CA ASP A 733 22.22 -42.18 -18.88
C ASP A 733 20.76 -41.84 -18.52
N ALA A 734 19.79 -42.47 -19.16
CA ALA A 734 18.36 -42.19 -18.98
C ALA A 734 17.83 -42.48 -17.57
N GLY A 735 18.47 -43.32 -16.80
CA GLY A 735 18.11 -43.66 -15.43
C GLY A 735 18.64 -42.67 -14.40
N THR A 736 19.60 -41.84 -14.78
CA THR A 736 20.29 -40.91 -13.90
C THR A 736 19.57 -39.59 -13.85
N THR A 737 19.50 -38.99 -12.64
CA THR A 737 18.98 -37.65 -12.41
C THR A 737 20.11 -36.63 -12.49
N TYR A 738 19.96 -35.62 -13.31
CA TYR A 738 20.93 -34.56 -13.53
C TYR A 738 20.47 -33.22 -12.93
N ALA A 739 21.14 -32.78 -11.86
CA ALA A 739 20.94 -31.45 -11.30
C ALA A 739 21.60 -30.39 -12.18
N THR A 740 21.15 -29.16 -12.15
CA THR A 740 21.70 -28.03 -12.93
C THR A 740 22.79 -27.30 -12.14
N PRO A 741 23.93 -26.94 -12.77
CA PRO A 741 24.36 -27.31 -14.12
C PRO A 741 25.14 -28.65 -14.12
N THR A 742 24.75 -29.58 -14.94
CA THR A 742 25.51 -30.83 -15.16
C THR A 742 25.89 -30.94 -16.64
N LYS A 743 27.15 -31.29 -16.92
CA LYS A 743 27.63 -31.60 -18.25
C LYS A 743 27.69 -33.09 -18.48
N VAL A 744 27.22 -33.54 -19.64
CA VAL A 744 27.26 -34.91 -20.07
C VAL A 744 27.77 -35.04 -21.49
N SER A 745 28.27 -36.21 -21.90
CA SER A 745 28.57 -36.54 -23.28
C SER A 745 27.51 -37.52 -23.82
N TRP A 746 27.03 -37.29 -25.04
CA TRP A 746 26.05 -38.15 -25.68
C TRP A 746 26.17 -38.06 -27.22
N LYS A 747 26.20 -39.16 -27.90
CA LYS A 747 26.25 -39.24 -29.37
C LYS A 747 27.30 -38.32 -30.01
N GLY A 748 28.50 -38.20 -29.40
CA GLY A 748 29.61 -37.42 -29.94
C GLY A 748 29.54 -35.90 -29.66
N HIS A 749 28.67 -35.47 -28.80
CA HIS A 749 28.54 -34.08 -28.39
C HIS A 749 28.60 -33.96 -26.87
N TYR A 750 28.98 -32.76 -26.39
CA TYR A 750 28.81 -32.36 -25.02
C TYR A 750 27.49 -31.57 -24.86
N TYR A 751 26.76 -31.86 -23.79
CA TYR A 751 25.51 -31.17 -23.44
C TYR A 751 25.60 -30.65 -22.01
N GLN A 752 24.93 -29.55 -21.74
CA GLN A 752 24.72 -29.04 -20.38
C GLN A 752 23.22 -28.82 -20.17
N ASN A 753 22.69 -29.34 -19.08
CA ASN A 753 21.29 -29.12 -18.78
C ASN A 753 21.02 -27.69 -18.28
N LYS A 754 19.91 -27.12 -18.74
CA LYS A 754 19.41 -25.76 -18.38
C LYS A 754 18.64 -25.80 -17.06
N TRP A 755 18.04 -26.93 -16.76
CA TRP A 755 17.32 -27.23 -15.53
C TRP A 755 17.39 -28.72 -15.24
N TRP A 756 16.91 -29.13 -14.08
CA TRP A 756 16.86 -30.50 -13.62
C TRP A 756 16.17 -31.43 -14.64
N THR A 757 16.74 -32.60 -14.87
CA THR A 757 16.21 -33.59 -15.84
C THR A 757 16.49 -35.02 -15.44
N LYS A 758 15.60 -35.92 -15.86
CA LYS A 758 15.77 -37.38 -15.83
C LYS A 758 15.06 -37.98 -17.02
N GLY A 759 15.78 -38.77 -17.80
CA GLY A 759 15.23 -39.46 -18.96
C GLY A 759 15.14 -38.65 -20.26
N ASP A 760 15.38 -37.34 -20.24
CA ASP A 760 15.38 -36.53 -21.45
C ASP A 760 16.65 -36.76 -22.27
N ASP A 761 16.52 -37.28 -23.50
CA ASP A 761 17.65 -37.50 -24.40
C ASP A 761 18.27 -36.14 -24.83
N PRO A 762 19.56 -35.86 -24.50
CA PRO A 762 20.23 -34.63 -24.85
C PRO A 762 20.21 -34.30 -26.35
N ALA A 763 20.35 -35.31 -27.21
CA ALA A 763 20.36 -35.14 -28.66
C ALA A 763 18.96 -34.87 -29.27
N ALA A 764 17.89 -35.13 -28.50
CA ALA A 764 16.52 -34.81 -28.89
C ALA A 764 16.06 -33.44 -28.36
N SER A 765 16.87 -32.75 -27.56
CA SER A 765 16.56 -31.43 -27.01
C SER A 765 16.69 -30.34 -28.07
N GLY A 766 15.60 -29.74 -28.49
CA GLY A 766 15.61 -28.53 -29.34
C GLY A 766 16.05 -27.27 -28.59
N SER A 767 16.02 -26.13 -29.26
CA SER A 767 16.44 -24.82 -28.69
C SER A 767 15.77 -24.47 -27.36
N TRP A 768 14.56 -24.96 -27.14
CA TRP A 768 13.76 -24.77 -25.92
C TRP A 768 13.74 -25.99 -25.00
N GLY A 769 14.49 -27.05 -25.34
CA GLY A 769 14.58 -28.28 -24.56
C GLY A 769 15.52 -28.15 -23.37
N VAL A 770 15.56 -29.23 -22.57
CA VAL A 770 16.28 -29.33 -21.30
C VAL A 770 17.80 -29.19 -21.45
N TRP A 771 18.34 -29.66 -22.58
CA TRP A 771 19.80 -29.68 -22.82
C TRP A 771 20.22 -28.63 -23.84
N SER A 772 21.30 -27.92 -23.55
CA SER A 772 22.04 -27.11 -24.51
C SER A 772 23.17 -27.93 -25.11
N ASP A 773 23.23 -28.02 -26.43
CA ASP A 773 24.38 -28.59 -27.14
C ASP A 773 25.57 -27.63 -27.04
N LEU A 774 26.70 -28.10 -26.53
CA LEU A 774 27.95 -27.36 -26.39
C LEU A 774 28.93 -27.62 -27.51
N GLY A 775 28.54 -28.42 -28.51
CA GLY A 775 29.37 -28.79 -29.65
C GLY A 775 29.92 -30.21 -29.59
N THR A 776 30.55 -30.60 -30.66
CA THR A 776 31.14 -31.94 -30.80
C THR A 776 32.31 -32.14 -29.83
N CYS A 777 32.45 -33.33 -29.32
CA CYS A 777 33.61 -33.70 -28.58
C CYS A 777 34.70 -34.25 -29.55
#